data_068accaae7a600a1a5e74da7c1b4257f
#
_entry.id   068accaae7a600a1a5e74da7c1b4257f
#
_cell.length_a   1.000
_cell.length_b   1.000
_cell.length_c   1.000
_cell.angle_alpha   90.00
_cell.angle_beta   90.00
_cell.angle_gamma   90.00
#
_symmetry.space_group_name_H-M   'P 1'
#
loop_
_entity.id
_entity.type
_entity.pdbx_description
1 polymer ?
#
loop_
_entity_poly.entity_id
_entity_poly.type
_entity_poly.pdbx_seq_one_letter_code
_entity_poly.pdbx_strand_id
1 'polypeptide(L)'
;MKSFYRYVWTLASALLLMSCSDRLKEDGYGYIALNLTEDFSESLIVKSEEVEAYSIKVLNSSGAVVGQVADHRQVTADTPIKVLMGSYTVVAENKEVPDASFEDGFYGGQVSVKIKAEETKTIEIPCGRTDCKFSVEFPEEFESLFTEYYVEVSNGEGESLRLTSDPDENDPKQRGFDAKASFKVTGKLVWNLYMKNTDSKDENGGIFTYTKTIEDVTAGQHYHLAFALAEEELVDGVFALRVRIDGDMISNNHDIVLDFDMQGLPSFSTSAGWWDPDGDKTLTFPVGNADPVKTITFDLPSKARNLIISHDSEKLASLGLPESLDLVGASQDDVDKLASLGIRTSALDTESVQGAFDITSFVSSLALGTYRVNFLAIDQKGHYVRPSLEFEITSDVEAEAFDDAFAWAKFAEVKGRYFSSEVPEGLTFQYKLADETEWTSLPASKLDVNQSDLTFRARIDGLEPLSHYQYRAVTANDQNTKVCEFFTESAADIHNLSFDAWYSKDNAWYPNQDLDEHYIWDSANGGTASMGYVPTTPEESDLAVRGEGKAAARLETQQVSIIGIKKLAAGNIYTGKFGKVAGVGAELDWGVPFSSRPLALRGYYKYSPKTINMAESPYSDMEGKTDVCQIVMFLTDWSGTFRIKTSDKVFVNYDTDPGIIAFGALYSDKTDSEYVKFTIPLVYRSLDRIPNYVVIAGAASRYGDYFTGGVGSVLLLDEFELVYDPAELTDEEYEAVFSNFR
;
A
#
# COMPACT_ATOMS: atom_id res chain seq x y z
N MET A 1 5.94 -43.36 -42.76
CA MET A 1 6.20 -43.27 -41.31
C MET A 1 6.31 -41.82 -40.83
N LYS A 2 5.43 -40.90 -41.27
CA LYS A 2 5.36 -39.49 -40.78
C LYS A 2 3.94 -39.04 -40.46
N SER A 3 2.98 -39.99 -40.35
CA SER A 3 1.57 -39.66 -40.10
C SER A 3 1.03 -40.22 -38.77
N PHE A 4 1.85 -40.89 -37.94
CA PHE A 4 1.40 -41.53 -36.70
C PHE A 4 1.69 -40.73 -35.43
N TYR A 5 2.51 -39.69 -35.53
CA TYR A 5 2.88 -38.88 -34.36
C TYR A 5 1.98 -37.64 -34.11
N ARG A 6 1.03 -37.37 -35.00
CA ARG A 6 0.14 -36.20 -34.85
C ARG A 6 -1.16 -36.49 -34.11
N TYR A 7 -1.51 -37.73 -33.85
CA TYR A 7 -2.74 -38.14 -33.17
C TYR A 7 -2.53 -38.53 -31.69
N VAL A 8 -1.30 -38.70 -31.24
CA VAL A 8 -1.02 -39.08 -29.83
C VAL A 8 -0.99 -37.85 -28.89
N TRP A 9 -0.74 -36.64 -29.42
CA TRP A 9 -0.72 -35.41 -28.64
C TRP A 9 -2.12 -34.77 -28.45
N THR A 10 -3.09 -35.09 -29.26
CA THR A 10 -4.47 -34.59 -29.12
C THR A 10 -5.36 -35.48 -28.24
N LEU A 11 -4.94 -36.69 -27.90
CA LEU A 11 -5.65 -37.53 -26.93
C LEU A 11 -5.14 -37.39 -25.49
N ALA A 12 -3.92 -36.91 -25.30
CA ALA A 12 -3.38 -36.65 -23.97
C ALA A 12 -3.92 -35.35 -23.32
N SER A 13 -4.42 -34.41 -24.14
CA SER A 13 -5.04 -33.18 -23.67
C SER A 13 -6.55 -33.28 -23.38
N ALA A 14 -7.20 -34.37 -23.80
CA ALA A 14 -8.64 -34.58 -23.60
C ALA A 14 -8.96 -35.55 -22.44
N LEU A 15 -7.97 -36.14 -21.79
CA LEU A 15 -8.13 -37.08 -20.67
C LEU A 15 -7.81 -36.48 -19.32
N LEU A 16 -7.53 -35.17 -19.26
CA LEU A 16 -7.34 -34.43 -18.00
C LEU A 16 -8.55 -33.58 -17.57
N LEU A 17 -9.69 -33.74 -18.25
CA LEU A 17 -10.93 -32.99 -17.94
C LEU A 17 -12.06 -33.83 -17.36
N MET A 18 -11.81 -35.05 -16.91
CA MET A 18 -12.79 -35.85 -16.18
C MET A 18 -12.17 -36.51 -14.96
N SER A 19 -11.99 -35.76 -13.90
CA SER A 19 -11.85 -36.27 -12.56
C SER A 19 -12.33 -35.22 -11.57
N CYS A 20 -13.57 -35.31 -11.25
CA CYS A 20 -14.11 -35.46 -9.90
C CYS A 20 -13.99 -34.30 -8.92
N SER A 21 -15.10 -33.89 -8.51
CA SER A 21 -15.60 -33.33 -7.29
C SER A 21 -15.11 -34.00 -5.99
N ASP A 22 -13.80 -34.02 -5.74
CA ASP A 22 -13.22 -34.12 -4.42
C ASP A 22 -11.81 -33.53 -4.53
N ARG A 23 -11.73 -32.21 -4.65
CA ARG A 23 -10.46 -31.52 -4.47
C ARG A 23 -10.17 -31.56 -2.98
N LEU A 24 -9.20 -32.34 -2.62
CA LEU A 24 -8.50 -32.27 -1.34
C LEU A 24 -8.17 -30.79 -1.12
N LYS A 25 -8.71 -30.19 -0.08
CA LYS A 25 -8.38 -28.86 0.36
C LYS A 25 -6.95 -28.96 0.90
N GLU A 26 -6.00 -28.31 0.25
CA GLU A 26 -4.61 -28.29 0.68
C GLU A 26 -4.48 -27.29 1.84
N ASP A 27 -3.84 -27.73 2.93
CA ASP A 27 -3.58 -26.88 4.10
C ASP A 27 -2.85 -25.59 3.69
N GLY A 28 -3.29 -24.45 4.22
CA GLY A 28 -2.73 -23.14 3.93
C GLY A 28 -3.27 -22.43 2.70
N TYR A 29 -4.11 -23.06 1.92
CA TYR A 29 -4.80 -22.42 0.78
C TYR A 29 -6.27 -22.17 1.07
N GLY A 30 -6.77 -21.07 0.50
CA GLY A 30 -8.20 -20.82 0.38
C GLY A 30 -8.55 -20.49 -1.06
N TYR A 31 -9.80 -20.18 -1.31
CA TYR A 31 -10.37 -20.11 -2.64
C TYR A 31 -11.26 -18.88 -2.80
N ILE A 32 -11.12 -18.18 -3.91
CA ILE A 32 -11.93 -17.01 -4.27
C ILE A 32 -12.85 -17.39 -5.41
N ALA A 33 -14.15 -17.31 -5.18
CA ALA A 33 -15.18 -17.35 -6.21
C ALA A 33 -15.72 -15.93 -6.44
N LEU A 34 -16.21 -15.62 -7.62
CA LEU A 34 -16.62 -14.28 -8.01
C LEU A 34 -18.11 -14.21 -8.33
N ASN A 35 -18.70 -13.07 -7.96
CA ASN A 35 -19.95 -12.57 -8.49
C ASN A 35 -19.72 -11.11 -8.90
N LEU A 36 -19.80 -10.78 -10.19
CA LEU A 36 -19.68 -9.39 -10.65
C LEU A 36 -21.08 -8.78 -10.72
N THR A 37 -21.23 -7.60 -10.11
CA THR A 37 -22.42 -6.77 -10.26
C THR A 37 -22.03 -5.52 -11.01
N GLU A 38 -22.78 -5.19 -12.05
CA GLU A 38 -22.65 -3.94 -12.75
C GLU A 38 -23.46 -2.88 -12.02
N ASP A 39 -22.79 -1.91 -11.41
CA ASP A 39 -23.42 -0.77 -10.76
C ASP A 39 -23.46 0.42 -11.73
N PHE A 40 -24.56 0.53 -12.44
CA PHE A 40 -24.86 1.67 -13.32
C PHE A 40 -25.75 2.71 -12.65
N SER A 41 -25.86 2.71 -11.32
CA SER A 41 -26.65 3.70 -10.61
C SER A 41 -25.97 5.07 -10.70
N GLU A 42 -26.58 5.94 -11.47
CA GLU A 42 -26.42 7.42 -11.52
C GLU A 42 -25.58 8.08 -12.60
N SER A 43 -25.25 7.48 -13.72
CA SER A 43 -24.80 8.30 -14.86
C SER A 43 -25.47 7.88 -16.16
N LEU A 44 -26.28 8.81 -16.71
CA LEU A 44 -26.78 8.90 -18.10
C LEU A 44 -26.76 7.60 -18.90
N ILE A 45 -27.97 7.07 -19.10
CA ILE A 45 -28.30 5.95 -19.95
C ILE A 45 -27.79 6.18 -21.39
N VAL A 46 -26.54 5.83 -21.62
CA VAL A 46 -26.15 5.30 -22.92
C VAL A 46 -26.18 3.80 -22.75
N LYS A 47 -27.05 3.10 -23.51
CA LYS A 47 -27.04 1.63 -23.58
C LYS A 47 -25.60 1.19 -23.75
N SER A 48 -25.00 0.64 -22.70
CA SER A 48 -23.65 0.08 -22.75
C SER A 48 -23.65 -1.03 -23.80
N GLU A 49 -22.69 -1.02 -24.69
CA GLU A 49 -22.27 -2.24 -25.38
C GLU A 49 -21.97 -3.26 -24.29
N GLU A 50 -22.50 -4.47 -24.40
CA GLU A 50 -22.26 -5.55 -23.43
C GLU A 50 -20.75 -5.70 -23.25
N VAL A 51 -20.23 -5.52 -22.05
CA VAL A 51 -18.82 -5.77 -21.76
C VAL A 51 -18.61 -7.28 -21.85
N GLU A 52 -17.87 -7.71 -22.87
CA GLU A 52 -17.74 -9.13 -23.22
C GLU A 52 -17.06 -9.96 -22.12
N ALA A 53 -16.05 -9.44 -21.44
CA ALA A 53 -15.34 -10.12 -20.36
C ALA A 53 -14.54 -9.12 -19.47
N TYR A 54 -14.39 -9.46 -18.19
CA TYR A 54 -13.46 -8.83 -17.28
C TYR A 54 -12.29 -9.76 -17.00
N SER A 55 -11.07 -9.26 -17.10
CA SER A 55 -9.90 -9.92 -16.56
C SER A 55 -9.88 -9.76 -15.04
N ILE A 56 -9.46 -10.78 -14.33
CA ILE A 56 -9.36 -10.78 -12.88
C ILE A 56 -7.90 -10.88 -12.49
N LYS A 57 -7.44 -9.97 -11.64
CA LYS A 57 -6.13 -10.01 -11.00
C LYS A 57 -6.31 -10.10 -9.49
N VAL A 58 -5.60 -10.99 -8.84
CA VAL A 58 -5.55 -11.09 -7.38
C VAL A 58 -4.19 -10.54 -6.95
N LEU A 59 -4.21 -9.47 -6.22
CA LEU A 59 -3.03 -8.78 -5.72
C LEU A 59 -2.85 -9.12 -4.24
N ASN A 60 -1.63 -9.40 -3.83
CA ASN A 60 -1.28 -9.48 -2.41
C ASN A 60 -1.12 -8.05 -1.83
N SER A 61 -0.83 -7.94 -0.54
CA SER A 61 -0.67 -6.64 0.15
C SER A 61 0.50 -5.79 -0.37
N SER A 62 1.47 -6.39 -1.08
CA SER A 62 2.54 -5.64 -1.76
C SER A 62 2.17 -5.20 -3.18
N GLY A 63 0.94 -5.43 -3.63
CA GLY A 63 0.49 -5.14 -4.98
C GLY A 63 0.97 -6.14 -6.04
N ALA A 64 1.65 -7.23 -5.66
CA ALA A 64 2.09 -8.25 -6.60
C ALA A 64 0.93 -9.16 -7.04
N VAL A 65 0.85 -9.47 -8.33
CA VAL A 65 -0.16 -10.37 -8.89
C VAL A 65 0.16 -11.81 -8.49
N VAL A 66 -0.69 -12.42 -7.67
CA VAL A 66 -0.58 -13.82 -7.21
C VAL A 66 -1.56 -14.77 -7.89
N GLY A 67 -2.53 -14.23 -8.61
CA GLY A 67 -3.49 -14.99 -9.42
C GLY A 67 -4.04 -14.12 -10.53
N GLN A 68 -4.25 -14.69 -11.70
CA GLN A 68 -4.84 -13.98 -12.84
C GLN A 68 -5.70 -14.90 -13.67
N VAL A 69 -6.86 -14.40 -14.12
CA VAL A 69 -7.78 -15.09 -15.02
C VAL A 69 -8.23 -14.08 -16.07
N ALA A 70 -8.17 -14.46 -17.34
CA ALA A 70 -8.48 -13.57 -18.46
C ALA A 70 -9.99 -13.30 -18.63
N ASP A 71 -10.84 -14.17 -18.12
CA ASP A 71 -12.30 -14.07 -18.25
C ASP A 71 -12.94 -14.45 -16.90
N HIS A 72 -13.58 -13.47 -16.26
CA HIS A 72 -14.24 -13.64 -14.97
C HIS A 72 -15.25 -14.79 -14.93
N ARG A 73 -15.89 -15.12 -16.05
CA ARG A 73 -16.88 -16.21 -16.16
C ARG A 73 -16.27 -17.59 -15.92
N GLN A 74 -14.95 -17.70 -15.93
CA GLN A 74 -14.22 -18.93 -15.58
C GLN A 74 -14.03 -19.09 -14.06
N VAL A 75 -14.33 -18.07 -13.27
CA VAL A 75 -14.15 -18.08 -11.82
C VAL A 75 -15.50 -18.23 -11.13
N THR A 76 -15.84 -19.45 -10.77
CA THR A 76 -17.11 -19.81 -10.14
C THR A 76 -16.86 -20.52 -8.81
N ALA A 77 -17.91 -20.87 -8.10
CA ALA A 77 -17.80 -21.70 -6.90
C ALA A 77 -17.17 -23.09 -7.18
N ASP A 78 -17.34 -23.62 -8.40
CA ASP A 78 -16.76 -24.91 -8.82
C ASP A 78 -15.33 -24.77 -9.39
N THR A 79 -14.96 -23.56 -9.82
CA THR A 79 -13.66 -23.24 -10.40
C THR A 79 -13.09 -21.96 -9.77
N PRO A 80 -12.90 -21.94 -8.45
CA PRO A 80 -12.42 -20.74 -7.76
C PRO A 80 -10.92 -20.52 -8.00
N ILE A 81 -10.45 -19.29 -7.81
CA ILE A 81 -9.02 -18.97 -7.81
C ILE A 81 -8.43 -19.46 -6.49
N LYS A 82 -7.42 -20.31 -6.56
CA LYS A 82 -6.67 -20.82 -5.41
C LYS A 82 -5.60 -19.80 -5.03
N VAL A 83 -5.60 -19.38 -3.77
CA VAL A 83 -4.59 -18.48 -3.19
C VAL A 83 -4.17 -19.00 -1.82
N LEU A 84 -3.01 -18.59 -1.33
CA LEU A 84 -2.61 -18.82 0.06
C LEU A 84 -3.58 -18.09 1.00
N MET A 85 -3.70 -18.53 2.25
CA MET A 85 -4.45 -17.75 3.23
C MET A 85 -3.78 -16.38 3.43
N GLY A 86 -4.57 -15.29 3.45
CA GLY A 86 -4.04 -13.94 3.52
C GLY A 86 -5.05 -12.88 3.12
N SER A 87 -4.59 -11.63 3.10
CA SER A 87 -5.36 -10.50 2.61
C SER A 87 -5.01 -10.20 1.16
N TYR A 88 -6.02 -9.93 0.34
CA TYR A 88 -5.87 -9.72 -1.10
C TYR A 88 -6.75 -8.57 -1.57
N THR A 89 -6.31 -7.88 -2.60
CA THR A 89 -7.18 -7.04 -3.42
C THR A 89 -7.48 -7.78 -4.72
N VAL A 90 -8.76 -8.00 -5.00
CA VAL A 90 -9.20 -8.62 -6.25
C VAL A 90 -9.70 -7.52 -7.17
N VAL A 91 -9.07 -7.37 -8.31
CA VAL A 91 -9.36 -6.35 -9.33
C VAL A 91 -10.01 -7.03 -10.53
N ALA A 92 -11.14 -6.48 -10.97
CA ALA A 92 -11.79 -6.83 -12.22
C ALA A 92 -11.67 -5.65 -13.18
N GLU A 93 -11.21 -5.86 -14.41
CA GLU A 93 -11.09 -4.83 -15.44
C GLU A 93 -11.38 -5.42 -16.82
N ASN A 94 -12.14 -4.71 -17.67
CA ASN A 94 -12.35 -5.15 -19.04
C ASN A 94 -11.15 -4.85 -19.92
N LYS A 95 -10.50 -3.73 -19.71
CA LYS A 95 -9.24 -3.30 -20.34
C LYS A 95 -8.52 -2.29 -19.43
N GLU A 96 -7.20 -2.22 -19.59
CA GLU A 96 -6.37 -1.27 -18.86
C GLU A 96 -6.68 0.16 -19.31
N VAL A 97 -6.83 1.08 -18.36
CA VAL A 97 -7.03 2.50 -18.64
C VAL A 97 -5.68 3.11 -19.02
N PRO A 98 -5.50 3.60 -20.25
CA PRO A 98 -4.29 4.33 -20.64
C PRO A 98 -4.25 5.69 -19.95
N ASP A 99 -3.06 6.29 -19.86
CA ASP A 99 -2.91 7.61 -19.26
C ASP A 99 -3.77 8.65 -19.95
N ALA A 100 -3.90 8.58 -21.28
CA ALA A 100 -4.76 9.41 -22.11
C ALA A 100 -5.21 8.67 -23.38
N SER A 101 -6.49 8.72 -23.74
CA SER A 101 -7.02 8.04 -24.95
C SER A 101 -8.33 8.68 -25.41
N PHE A 102 -8.61 8.58 -26.71
CA PHE A 102 -9.95 8.84 -27.24
C PHE A 102 -10.83 7.57 -27.33
N GLU A 103 -10.31 6.44 -26.88
CA GLU A 103 -11.12 5.22 -26.72
C GLU A 103 -12.08 5.35 -25.56
N ASP A 104 -13.16 4.59 -25.62
CA ASP A 104 -14.19 4.53 -24.57
C ASP A 104 -14.36 3.12 -23.99
N GLY A 105 -15.17 2.99 -22.96
CA GLY A 105 -15.59 1.69 -22.43
C GLY A 105 -14.60 1.06 -21.47
N PHE A 106 -13.97 1.85 -20.60
CA PHE A 106 -13.11 1.37 -19.52
C PHE A 106 -13.96 1.11 -18.28
N TYR A 107 -14.08 -0.17 -17.89
CA TYR A 107 -14.89 -0.59 -16.73
C TYR A 107 -14.09 -1.53 -15.85
N GLY A 108 -14.31 -1.42 -14.56
CA GLY A 108 -13.66 -2.29 -13.57
C GLY A 108 -14.13 -1.98 -12.16
N GLY A 109 -13.60 -2.75 -11.22
CA GLY A 109 -13.85 -2.59 -9.81
C GLY A 109 -12.82 -3.39 -9.02
N GLN A 110 -12.74 -3.11 -7.74
CA GLN A 110 -11.86 -3.85 -6.85
C GLN A 110 -12.50 -4.05 -5.48
N VAL A 111 -12.13 -5.12 -4.82
CA VAL A 111 -12.55 -5.41 -3.47
C VAL A 111 -11.41 -6.03 -2.68
N SER A 112 -11.24 -5.59 -1.45
CA SER A 112 -10.30 -6.22 -0.53
C SER A 112 -10.98 -7.42 0.14
N VAL A 113 -10.26 -8.54 0.21
CA VAL A 113 -10.78 -9.78 0.75
C VAL A 113 -9.73 -10.48 1.61
N LYS A 114 -10.17 -11.08 2.68
CA LYS A 114 -9.36 -11.94 3.50
C LYS A 114 -9.79 -13.38 3.34
N ILE A 115 -8.82 -14.25 3.06
CA ILE A 115 -9.02 -15.67 2.78
C ILE A 115 -8.38 -16.49 3.90
N LYS A 116 -9.18 -17.38 4.48
CA LYS A 116 -8.72 -18.38 5.47
C LYS A 116 -8.38 -19.69 4.77
N ALA A 117 -7.57 -20.51 5.44
CA ALA A 117 -7.28 -21.84 4.97
C ALA A 117 -8.58 -22.63 4.78
N GLU A 118 -8.67 -23.40 3.69
CA GLU A 118 -9.81 -24.24 3.31
C GLU A 118 -11.13 -23.48 3.04
N GLU A 119 -11.17 -22.16 3.18
CA GLU A 119 -12.34 -21.34 2.90
C GLU A 119 -12.51 -21.14 1.39
N THR A 120 -13.70 -21.39 0.85
CA THR A 120 -14.11 -20.85 -0.44
C THR A 120 -14.97 -19.62 -0.18
N LYS A 121 -14.45 -18.45 -0.50
CA LYS A 121 -15.15 -17.18 -0.29
C LYS A 121 -15.64 -16.64 -1.63
N THR A 122 -16.95 -16.51 -1.78
CA THR A 122 -17.55 -15.79 -2.90
C THR A 122 -17.54 -14.31 -2.58
N ILE A 123 -16.95 -13.52 -3.46
CA ILE A 123 -16.87 -12.06 -3.34
C ILE A 123 -17.69 -11.42 -4.44
N GLU A 124 -18.28 -10.29 -4.14
CA GLU A 124 -19.00 -9.44 -5.07
C GLU A 124 -18.13 -8.24 -5.40
N ILE A 125 -17.91 -7.98 -6.69
CA ILE A 125 -17.12 -6.84 -7.14
C ILE A 125 -18.06 -5.92 -7.93
N PRO A 126 -18.44 -4.76 -7.38
CA PRO A 126 -19.16 -3.76 -8.13
C PRO A 126 -18.23 -3.16 -9.19
N CYS A 127 -18.59 -3.28 -10.46
CA CYS A 127 -17.84 -2.74 -11.57
C CYS A 127 -18.53 -1.51 -12.13
N GLY A 128 -17.80 -0.40 -12.20
CA GLY A 128 -18.22 0.87 -12.79
C GLY A 128 -17.17 1.38 -13.76
N ARG A 129 -17.31 2.63 -14.23
CA ARG A 129 -16.26 3.26 -15.04
C ARG A 129 -15.00 3.48 -14.22
N THR A 130 -13.85 3.22 -14.82
CA THR A 130 -12.53 3.37 -14.19
C THR A 130 -11.74 4.56 -14.70
N ASP A 131 -12.20 5.16 -15.82
CA ASP A 131 -11.66 6.40 -16.39
C ASP A 131 -12.49 7.62 -15.95
N CYS A 132 -11.97 8.80 -16.15
CA CYS A 132 -12.72 10.05 -16.20
C CYS A 132 -12.73 10.57 -17.64
N LYS A 133 -13.77 11.34 -17.99
CA LYS A 133 -13.92 11.93 -19.31
C LYS A 133 -13.70 13.43 -19.29
N PHE A 134 -13.21 13.94 -20.40
CA PHE A 134 -13.06 15.38 -20.63
C PHE A 134 -13.54 15.74 -22.02
N SER A 135 -14.27 16.86 -22.14
CA SER A 135 -14.70 17.42 -23.42
C SER A 135 -14.79 18.93 -23.33
N VAL A 136 -14.87 19.59 -24.47
CA VAL A 136 -14.96 21.03 -24.55
C VAL A 136 -16.06 21.45 -25.54
N GLU A 137 -16.63 22.62 -25.33
CA GLU A 137 -17.57 23.24 -26.22
C GLU A 137 -17.17 24.70 -26.39
N PHE A 138 -17.11 25.17 -27.65
CA PHE A 138 -16.84 26.54 -28.01
C PHE A 138 -18.04 27.13 -28.72
N PRO A 139 -18.40 28.41 -28.49
CA PRO A 139 -19.47 29.07 -29.19
C PRO A 139 -19.09 29.37 -30.68
N GLU A 140 -20.08 29.44 -31.54
CA GLU A 140 -19.87 29.64 -32.99
C GLU A 140 -19.08 30.95 -33.30
N GLU A 141 -19.16 31.92 -32.44
CA GLU A 141 -18.46 33.22 -32.58
C GLU A 141 -16.93 33.05 -32.48
N PHE A 142 -16.43 31.99 -31.89
CA PHE A 142 -14.98 31.72 -31.74
C PHE A 142 -14.27 31.62 -33.10
N GLU A 143 -14.89 31.00 -34.10
CA GLU A 143 -14.33 30.88 -35.45
C GLU A 143 -14.11 32.24 -36.13
N SER A 144 -14.91 33.25 -35.77
CA SER A 144 -14.75 34.60 -36.30
C SER A 144 -13.65 35.42 -35.62
N LEU A 145 -13.26 35.04 -34.41
CA LEU A 145 -12.29 35.74 -33.57
C LEU A 145 -10.90 35.13 -33.60
N PHE A 146 -10.82 33.82 -33.78
CA PHE A 146 -9.57 33.07 -33.68
C PHE A 146 -9.37 32.19 -34.91
N THR A 147 -8.19 32.24 -35.50
CA THR A 147 -7.83 31.43 -36.67
C THR A 147 -7.32 30.03 -36.28
N GLU A 148 -6.88 29.91 -35.07
CA GLU A 148 -6.43 28.64 -34.51
C GLU A 148 -6.75 28.63 -33.00
N TYR A 149 -7.43 27.60 -32.53
CA TYR A 149 -7.69 27.43 -31.11
C TYR A 149 -7.87 25.95 -30.80
N TYR A 150 -7.39 25.54 -29.63
CA TYR A 150 -7.49 24.17 -29.15
C TYR A 150 -7.32 24.10 -27.64
N VAL A 151 -7.73 22.97 -27.06
CA VAL A 151 -7.45 22.62 -25.67
C VAL A 151 -6.58 21.36 -25.64
N GLU A 152 -5.43 21.45 -25.02
CA GLU A 152 -4.63 20.30 -24.61
C GLU A 152 -4.97 19.92 -23.17
N VAL A 153 -5.19 18.62 -22.93
CA VAL A 153 -5.54 18.10 -21.61
C VAL A 153 -4.71 16.88 -21.27
N SER A 154 -4.27 16.78 -20.03
CA SER A 154 -3.54 15.60 -19.47
C SER A 154 -4.01 15.33 -18.06
N ASN A 155 -3.72 14.12 -17.57
CA ASN A 155 -3.93 13.78 -16.16
C ASN A 155 -2.76 14.21 -15.23
N GLY A 156 -1.80 14.99 -15.77
CA GLY A 156 -0.65 15.52 -15.04
C GLY A 156 0.52 14.55 -14.87
N GLU A 157 0.38 13.29 -15.29
CA GLU A 157 1.43 12.24 -15.18
C GLU A 157 1.82 11.64 -16.54
N GLY A 158 0.93 11.71 -17.52
CA GLY A 158 1.11 11.04 -18.80
C GLY A 158 1.08 12.00 -19.99
N GLU A 159 0.70 11.43 -21.11
CA GLU A 159 0.57 12.12 -22.40
C GLU A 159 -0.63 13.06 -22.41
N SER A 160 -0.56 14.15 -23.19
CA SER A 160 -1.68 15.04 -23.43
C SER A 160 -2.46 14.62 -24.67
N LEU A 161 -3.77 14.96 -24.68
CA LEU A 161 -4.65 14.87 -25.84
C LEU A 161 -5.07 16.29 -26.24
N ARG A 162 -5.24 16.51 -27.53
CA ARG A 162 -5.66 17.79 -28.09
C ARG A 162 -7.06 17.70 -28.68
N LEU A 163 -7.94 18.60 -28.24
CA LEU A 163 -9.24 18.86 -28.82
C LEU A 163 -9.15 20.17 -29.61
N THR A 164 -9.37 20.13 -30.92
CA THR A 164 -9.11 21.27 -31.84
C THR A 164 -10.18 21.38 -32.90
N SER A 165 -10.32 22.60 -33.49
CA SER A 165 -11.21 22.85 -34.64
C SER A 165 -10.74 22.15 -35.93
N ASP A 166 -9.42 21.88 -36.08
CA ASP A 166 -8.82 21.27 -37.28
C ASP A 166 -7.87 20.14 -36.85
N PRO A 167 -8.41 18.93 -36.55
CA PRO A 167 -7.61 17.79 -36.11
C PRO A 167 -6.86 17.14 -37.29
N ASP A 168 -5.59 16.80 -37.08
CA ASP A 168 -4.86 15.92 -38.00
C ASP A 168 -5.39 14.48 -37.84
N GLU A 169 -6.04 13.95 -38.89
CA GLU A 169 -6.62 12.59 -38.90
C GLU A 169 -5.56 11.49 -38.68
N ASN A 170 -4.29 11.77 -38.95
CA ASN A 170 -3.19 10.83 -38.76
C ASN A 170 -2.58 10.89 -37.35
N ASP A 171 -2.91 11.90 -36.57
CA ASP A 171 -2.44 12.00 -35.18
C ASP A 171 -3.48 11.38 -34.23
N PRO A 172 -3.16 10.22 -33.61
CA PRO A 172 -4.08 9.59 -32.67
C PRO A 172 -4.38 10.43 -31.42
N LYS A 173 -3.58 11.47 -31.15
CA LYS A 173 -3.70 12.35 -30.00
C LYS A 173 -4.55 13.60 -30.24
N GLN A 174 -5.09 13.76 -31.45
CA GLN A 174 -5.94 14.88 -31.82
C GLN A 174 -7.32 14.42 -32.24
N ARG A 175 -8.34 15.18 -31.86
CA ARG A 175 -9.74 15.01 -32.29
C ARG A 175 -10.46 16.36 -32.34
N GLY A 176 -11.59 16.38 -33.03
CA GLY A 176 -12.51 17.50 -33.01
C GLY A 176 -13.16 17.73 -31.65
N PHE A 177 -13.82 18.90 -31.47
CA PHE A 177 -14.46 19.27 -30.20
C PHE A 177 -15.66 18.38 -29.84
N ASP A 178 -16.20 17.61 -30.80
CA ASP A 178 -17.24 16.60 -30.56
C ASP A 178 -16.75 15.35 -29.84
N ALA A 179 -15.43 15.14 -29.78
CA ALA A 179 -14.83 14.00 -29.13
C ALA A 179 -14.78 14.13 -27.61
N LYS A 180 -14.75 13.00 -26.95
CA LYS A 180 -14.54 12.89 -25.51
C LYS A 180 -13.24 12.17 -25.23
N ALA A 181 -12.34 12.82 -24.53
CA ALA A 181 -11.09 12.23 -24.07
C ALA A 181 -11.31 11.43 -22.77
N SER A 182 -10.67 10.28 -22.66
CA SER A 182 -10.65 9.41 -21.47
C SER A 182 -9.29 9.44 -20.83
N PHE A 183 -9.23 9.56 -19.51
CA PHE A 183 -8.00 9.63 -18.73
C PHE A 183 -8.02 8.66 -17.56
N LYS A 184 -6.85 8.07 -17.30
CA LYS A 184 -6.59 7.41 -16.02
C LYS A 184 -6.67 8.43 -14.89
N VAL A 185 -7.38 8.08 -13.85
CA VAL A 185 -7.62 8.97 -12.70
C VAL A 185 -6.35 9.08 -11.85
N THR A 186 -5.86 10.31 -11.72
CA THR A 186 -4.71 10.67 -10.87
C THR A 186 -5.08 11.71 -9.80
N GLY A 187 -6.38 12.03 -9.69
CA GLY A 187 -6.90 13.08 -8.83
C GLY A 187 -6.93 14.47 -9.47
N LYS A 188 -6.33 14.65 -10.65
CA LYS A 188 -6.32 15.95 -11.35
C LYS A 188 -6.38 15.81 -12.86
N LEU A 189 -6.87 16.88 -13.53
CA LEU A 189 -6.72 17.09 -14.95
C LEU A 189 -6.13 18.49 -15.18
N VAL A 190 -5.06 18.57 -15.96
CA VAL A 190 -4.43 19.84 -16.36
C VAL A 190 -4.81 20.12 -17.80
N TRP A 191 -5.44 21.25 -18.05
CA TRP A 191 -5.79 21.66 -19.39
C TRP A 191 -5.18 23.00 -19.77
N ASN A 192 -4.88 23.15 -21.06
CA ASN A 192 -4.21 24.27 -21.66
C ASN A 192 -5.08 24.78 -22.83
N LEU A 193 -5.61 25.99 -22.73
CA LEU A 193 -6.25 26.64 -23.84
C LEU A 193 -5.21 27.41 -24.66
N TYR A 194 -5.20 27.23 -25.96
CA TYR A 194 -4.43 27.99 -26.94
C TYR A 194 -5.40 28.70 -27.89
N MET A 195 -5.17 29.95 -28.14
CA MET A 195 -5.94 30.74 -29.08
C MET A 195 -5.03 31.67 -29.86
N LYS A 196 -5.30 31.85 -31.15
CA LYS A 196 -4.56 32.77 -32.02
C LYS A 196 -5.51 33.67 -32.79
N ASN A 197 -5.38 34.97 -32.54
CA ASN A 197 -6.12 36.00 -33.28
C ASN A 197 -5.20 36.62 -34.34
N THR A 198 -5.59 36.57 -35.61
CA THR A 198 -4.81 37.11 -36.75
C THR A 198 -4.91 38.60 -36.92
N ASP A 199 -5.91 39.23 -36.37
CA ASP A 199 -6.10 40.69 -36.51
C ASP A 199 -5.37 41.47 -35.40
N SER A 200 -4.72 40.78 -34.47
CA SER A 200 -3.95 41.40 -33.39
C SER A 200 -2.71 42.10 -33.94
N LYS A 201 -2.54 43.37 -33.59
CA LYS A 201 -1.30 44.13 -33.82
C LYS A 201 -0.28 43.93 -32.69
N ASP A 202 -0.50 42.95 -31.85
CA ASP A 202 0.33 42.65 -30.68
C ASP A 202 1.70 42.08 -31.07
N GLU A 203 2.76 42.44 -30.34
CA GLU A 203 4.13 41.95 -30.56
C GLU A 203 4.26 40.42 -30.47
N ASN A 204 3.33 39.73 -29.80
CA ASN A 204 3.25 38.26 -29.66
C ASN A 204 2.45 37.60 -30.81
N GLY A 205 2.01 38.32 -31.84
CA GLY A 205 1.26 37.76 -32.96
C GLY A 205 -0.16 37.31 -32.62
N GLY A 206 -0.76 37.85 -31.54
CA GLY A 206 -2.12 37.53 -31.11
C GLY A 206 -2.28 36.11 -30.54
N ILE A 207 -1.26 35.54 -29.98
CA ILE A 207 -1.28 34.20 -29.33
C ILE A 207 -1.61 34.36 -27.85
N PHE A 208 -2.65 33.67 -27.40
CA PHE A 208 -3.07 33.60 -26.02
C PHE A 208 -3.00 32.14 -25.55
N THR A 209 -2.43 31.93 -24.38
CA THR A 209 -2.38 30.60 -23.73
C THR A 209 -2.85 30.73 -22.30
N TYR A 210 -3.64 29.75 -21.87
CA TYR A 210 -4.16 29.70 -20.51
C TYR A 210 -4.14 28.29 -20.00
N THR A 211 -3.53 28.06 -18.82
CA THR A 211 -3.41 26.75 -18.19
C THR A 211 -4.17 26.70 -16.88
N LYS A 212 -4.94 25.66 -16.65
CA LYS A 212 -5.61 25.42 -15.38
C LYS A 212 -5.65 23.95 -15.02
N THR A 213 -5.82 23.68 -13.71
CA THR A 213 -5.97 22.32 -13.17
C THR A 213 -7.37 22.16 -12.59
N ILE A 214 -8.00 21.04 -12.89
CA ILE A 214 -9.19 20.55 -12.19
C ILE A 214 -8.65 19.56 -11.15
N GLU A 215 -8.90 19.83 -9.89
CA GLU A 215 -8.52 18.99 -8.76
C GLU A 215 -9.66 18.03 -8.39
N ASP A 216 -9.38 17.05 -7.53
CA ASP A 216 -10.34 16.08 -7.02
C ASP A 216 -11.07 15.27 -8.12
N VAL A 217 -10.33 14.95 -9.17
CA VAL A 217 -10.86 14.19 -10.31
C VAL A 217 -11.08 12.74 -9.89
N THR A 218 -12.29 12.24 -10.15
CA THR A 218 -12.71 10.87 -9.76
C THR A 218 -13.16 10.05 -10.97
N ALA A 219 -13.13 8.74 -10.82
CA ALA A 219 -13.57 7.80 -11.85
C ALA A 219 -15.10 7.93 -12.12
N GLY A 220 -15.48 7.69 -13.35
CA GLY A 220 -16.88 7.79 -13.80
C GLY A 220 -17.40 9.19 -14.03
N GLN A 221 -16.62 10.24 -13.73
CA GLN A 221 -17.00 11.63 -13.94
C GLN A 221 -16.69 12.10 -15.37
N HIS A 222 -17.51 13.04 -15.86
CA HIS A 222 -17.31 13.71 -17.12
C HIS A 222 -17.13 15.21 -16.86
N TYR A 223 -15.95 15.73 -17.14
CA TYR A 223 -15.59 17.14 -17.01
C TYR A 223 -15.77 17.81 -18.36
N HIS A 224 -16.80 18.66 -18.47
CA HIS A 224 -17.12 19.37 -19.70
C HIS A 224 -16.85 20.86 -19.51
N LEU A 225 -15.99 21.43 -20.36
CA LEU A 225 -15.68 22.84 -20.37
C LEU A 225 -16.48 23.55 -21.49
N ALA A 226 -17.45 24.33 -21.10
CA ALA A 226 -18.17 25.19 -22.03
C ALA A 226 -17.57 26.63 -22.02
N PHE A 227 -17.05 27.04 -23.14
CA PHE A 227 -16.54 28.41 -23.34
C PHE A 227 -17.65 29.30 -23.84
N ALA A 228 -17.74 30.53 -23.32
CA ALA A 228 -18.69 31.53 -23.76
C ALA A 228 -18.03 32.91 -23.75
N LEU A 229 -18.42 33.76 -24.68
CA LEU A 229 -18.05 35.17 -24.61
C LEU A 229 -18.88 35.87 -23.55
N ALA A 230 -18.26 36.70 -22.70
CA ALA A 230 -19.01 37.47 -21.70
C ALA A 230 -19.85 38.55 -22.40
N GLU A 231 -21.11 38.69 -22.02
CA GLU A 231 -22.05 39.65 -22.60
C GLU A 231 -21.81 41.12 -22.18
N GLU A 232 -20.92 41.36 -21.20
CA GLU A 232 -20.63 42.74 -20.76
C GLU A 232 -19.51 43.31 -21.61
N GLU A 233 -19.81 44.43 -22.30
CA GLU A 233 -18.81 45.31 -22.92
C GLU A 233 -17.88 45.84 -21.83
N LEU A 234 -16.72 45.22 -21.67
CA LEU A 234 -15.64 45.86 -20.95
C LEU A 234 -15.12 47.03 -21.77
N VAL A 235 -15.01 48.18 -21.14
CA VAL A 235 -14.63 49.46 -21.76
C VAL A 235 -13.30 49.29 -22.52
N ASP A 236 -13.30 49.69 -23.80
CA ASP A 236 -12.14 49.71 -24.72
C ASP A 236 -11.76 48.40 -25.45
N GLY A 237 -12.75 47.60 -25.87
CA GLY A 237 -12.47 46.54 -26.87
C GLY A 237 -11.79 45.27 -26.35
N VAL A 238 -11.89 45.04 -25.07
CA VAL A 238 -11.42 43.83 -24.43
C VAL A 238 -12.56 42.81 -24.35
N PHE A 239 -12.35 41.63 -24.90
CA PHE A 239 -13.31 40.52 -24.78
C PHE A 239 -13.02 39.73 -23.51
N ALA A 240 -14.05 39.44 -22.72
CA ALA A 240 -13.96 38.50 -21.60
C ALA A 240 -14.49 37.16 -22.08
N LEU A 241 -13.74 36.10 -21.76
CA LEU A 241 -14.13 34.71 -22.01
C LEU A 241 -14.62 34.08 -20.70
N ARG A 242 -15.84 33.59 -20.70
CA ARG A 242 -16.40 32.84 -19.58
C ARG A 242 -16.21 31.34 -19.85
N VAL A 243 -15.58 30.64 -18.93
CA VAL A 243 -15.45 29.18 -18.99
C VAL A 243 -16.31 28.56 -17.90
N ARG A 244 -17.32 27.81 -18.31
CA ARG A 244 -18.16 27.03 -17.40
C ARG A 244 -17.65 25.60 -17.36
N ILE A 245 -17.34 25.10 -16.17
CA ILE A 245 -17.04 23.69 -15.96
C ILE A 245 -18.34 23.02 -15.49
N ASP A 246 -18.95 22.22 -16.35
CA ASP A 246 -20.13 21.44 -16.02
C ASP A 246 -19.70 20.01 -15.73
N GLY A 247 -19.82 19.58 -14.48
CA GLY A 247 -19.65 18.20 -14.08
C GLY A 247 -21.00 17.68 -13.62
N ASP A 248 -21.44 16.56 -14.12
CA ASP A 248 -22.78 15.98 -13.89
C ASP A 248 -23.14 15.75 -12.41
N MET A 249 -22.24 15.97 -11.45
CA MET A 249 -22.48 15.77 -10.03
C MET A 249 -21.93 16.85 -9.10
N ILE A 250 -21.28 17.90 -9.59
CA ILE A 250 -20.80 19.00 -8.74
C ILE A 250 -21.59 20.24 -9.10
N SER A 251 -22.54 20.62 -8.26
CA SER A 251 -23.39 21.81 -8.40
C SER A 251 -22.63 23.13 -8.11
N ASN A 252 -21.35 23.20 -8.41
CA ASN A 252 -20.54 24.40 -8.32
C ASN A 252 -20.23 24.88 -9.75
N ASN A 253 -21.14 25.67 -10.31
CA ASN A 253 -20.90 26.44 -11.51
C ASN A 253 -19.81 27.48 -11.21
N HIS A 254 -18.57 27.19 -11.52
CA HIS A 254 -17.51 28.19 -11.50
C HIS A 254 -17.43 28.83 -12.88
N ASP A 255 -18.05 29.99 -13.01
CA ASP A 255 -17.81 30.85 -14.17
C ASP A 255 -16.40 31.46 -14.01
N ILE A 256 -15.48 31.09 -14.87
CA ILE A 256 -14.16 31.70 -14.95
C ILE A 256 -14.24 32.74 -16.05
N VAL A 257 -14.06 34.02 -15.70
CA VAL A 257 -13.98 35.11 -16.70
C VAL A 257 -12.50 35.24 -17.08
N LEU A 258 -12.17 34.98 -18.35
CA LEU A 258 -10.84 35.20 -18.90
C LEU A 258 -10.87 36.59 -19.56
N ASP A 259 -10.08 37.54 -19.03
CA ASP A 259 -9.84 38.80 -19.62
C ASP A 259 -8.61 38.73 -20.54
N PHE A 260 -8.71 39.20 -21.76
CA PHE A 260 -7.65 39.13 -22.77
C PHE A 260 -6.56 40.19 -22.60
N ASP A 261 -6.75 41.20 -21.76
CA ASP A 261 -5.69 42.13 -21.36
C ASP A 261 -5.01 41.70 -20.06
N MET A 262 -4.45 40.49 -20.08
CA MET A 262 -3.77 39.92 -18.92
C MET A 262 -2.53 40.68 -18.43
N GLN A 263 -2.04 41.67 -19.20
CA GLN A 263 -0.94 42.56 -18.76
C GLN A 263 -1.42 43.70 -17.86
N GLY A 264 -2.72 43.81 -17.62
CA GLY A 264 -3.33 44.94 -16.95
C GLY A 264 -4.11 44.69 -15.67
N LEU A 265 -4.29 43.42 -15.23
CA LEU A 265 -5.07 43.11 -14.04
C LEU A 265 -4.23 42.94 -12.78
N PRO A 266 -4.75 43.38 -11.61
CA PRO A 266 -4.19 42.90 -10.34
C PRO A 266 -4.22 41.37 -10.27
N SER A 267 -3.20 40.81 -9.71
CA SER A 267 -3.11 39.36 -9.48
C SER A 267 -2.78 39.07 -8.02
N PHE A 268 -3.02 37.87 -7.57
CA PHE A 268 -2.55 37.45 -6.27
C PHE A 268 -1.92 36.05 -6.34
N SER A 269 -1.01 35.81 -5.44
CA SER A 269 -0.36 34.52 -5.28
C SER A 269 -0.31 34.13 -3.81
N THR A 270 -0.15 32.84 -3.52
CA THR A 270 0.02 32.34 -2.17
C THR A 270 1.37 31.65 -2.04
N SER A 271 1.88 31.54 -0.84
CA SER A 271 3.12 30.78 -0.55
C SER A 271 3.04 29.29 -0.93
N ALA A 272 1.85 28.78 -1.17
CA ALA A 272 1.63 27.43 -1.71
C ALA A 272 1.80 27.33 -3.23
N GLY A 273 2.22 28.40 -3.91
CA GLY A 273 2.38 28.43 -5.36
C GLY A 273 1.08 28.58 -6.15
N TRP A 274 -0.03 28.81 -5.43
CA TRP A 274 -1.30 29.05 -6.07
C TRP A 274 -1.41 30.49 -6.57
N TRP A 275 -1.82 30.64 -7.80
CA TRP A 275 -2.03 31.91 -8.48
C TRP A 275 -3.35 31.84 -9.25
N ASP A 276 -4.19 32.87 -9.12
CA ASP A 276 -5.44 33.00 -9.85
C ASP A 276 -5.70 34.48 -10.17
N PRO A 277 -5.71 34.87 -11.43
CA PRO A 277 -6.04 36.23 -11.82
C PRO A 277 -7.54 36.57 -11.69
N ASP A 278 -8.42 35.56 -11.60
CA ASP A 278 -9.88 35.76 -11.77
C ASP A 278 -10.70 35.73 -10.48
N GLY A 279 -10.08 35.58 -9.37
CA GLY A 279 -10.55 36.20 -8.18
C GLY A 279 -11.54 35.59 -7.23
N ASP A 280 -12.32 34.60 -7.50
CA ASP A 280 -13.21 33.99 -6.49
C ASP A 280 -12.77 32.58 -6.13
N LYS A 281 -11.73 32.43 -5.29
CA LYS A 281 -11.30 31.12 -4.85
C LYS A 281 -11.44 30.93 -3.35
N THR A 282 -12.03 29.81 -2.98
CA THR A 282 -12.10 29.32 -1.61
C THR A 282 -10.95 28.34 -1.35
N LEU A 283 -10.17 28.57 -0.31
CA LEU A 283 -9.10 27.68 0.15
C LEU A 283 -9.50 27.13 1.52
N THR A 284 -9.35 25.82 1.71
CA THR A 284 -9.69 25.12 2.96
C THR A 284 -8.43 24.66 3.68
N PHE A 285 -8.33 24.91 5.00
CA PHE A 285 -7.17 24.58 5.82
C PHE A 285 -7.58 23.77 7.06
N PRO A 286 -6.87 22.70 7.44
CA PRO A 286 -7.03 22.04 8.73
C PRO A 286 -6.41 22.86 9.87
N VAL A 287 -6.87 22.66 11.10
CA VAL A 287 -6.33 23.30 12.32
C VAL A 287 -4.85 22.98 12.48
N GLY A 288 -4.09 23.97 12.92
CA GLY A 288 -2.68 23.81 13.25
C GLY A 288 -1.75 23.60 12.07
N ASN A 289 -2.29 23.43 10.87
CA ASN A 289 -1.49 23.35 9.66
C ASN A 289 -0.98 24.74 9.27
N ALA A 290 0.26 25.07 9.65
CA ALA A 290 0.92 26.32 9.32
C ALA A 290 1.32 26.43 7.84
N ASP A 291 1.23 25.38 7.08
CA ASP A 291 1.36 25.28 5.64
C ASP A 291 0.01 24.80 5.09
N PRO A 292 -0.49 25.23 4.00
CA PRO A 292 0.24 25.63 2.78
C PRO A 292 0.20 27.13 2.48
N VAL A 293 -0.64 27.95 3.10
CA VAL A 293 -0.72 29.37 2.77
C VAL A 293 -0.23 30.22 3.93
N LYS A 294 1.02 30.67 3.85
CA LYS A 294 1.62 31.58 4.87
C LYS A 294 1.40 33.03 4.48
N THR A 295 1.55 33.35 3.21
CA THR A 295 1.50 34.71 2.70
C THR A 295 0.64 34.76 1.44
N ILE A 296 -0.22 35.76 1.38
CA ILE A 296 -0.98 36.14 0.18
C ILE A 296 -0.36 37.42 -0.31
N THR A 297 0.16 37.41 -1.53
CA THR A 297 0.78 38.59 -2.16
C THR A 297 -0.09 39.04 -3.32
N PHE A 298 -0.32 40.32 -3.39
CA PHE A 298 -1.04 41.01 -4.47
C PHE A 298 -0.05 41.82 -5.28
N ASP A 299 -0.06 41.64 -6.59
CA ASP A 299 0.67 42.42 -7.58
C ASP A 299 -0.33 43.28 -8.38
N LEU A 300 -0.05 44.56 -8.45
CA LEU A 300 -0.91 45.54 -9.09
C LEU A 300 -0.20 46.07 -10.35
N PRO A 301 -0.80 46.00 -11.51
CA PRO A 301 -0.21 46.47 -12.77
C PRO A 301 -0.04 47.97 -12.82
N SER A 302 -0.80 48.69 -12.02
CA SER A 302 -0.64 50.13 -11.77
C SER A 302 -0.66 50.40 -10.25
N LYS A 303 -0.49 51.66 -9.86
CA LYS A 303 -0.44 52.06 -8.46
C LYS A 303 -1.71 51.62 -7.71
N ALA A 304 -1.56 51.25 -6.43
CA ALA A 304 -2.69 50.86 -5.61
C ALA A 304 -3.71 51.98 -5.43
N ARG A 305 -4.97 51.59 -5.57
CA ARG A 305 -6.11 52.42 -5.14
C ARG A 305 -6.67 51.92 -3.82
N ASN A 306 -6.88 50.61 -3.72
CA ASN A 306 -7.35 49.93 -2.52
C ASN A 306 -6.68 48.54 -2.41
N LEU A 307 -6.37 48.12 -1.19
CA LEU A 307 -6.10 46.72 -0.83
C LEU A 307 -6.83 46.43 0.49
N ILE A 308 -7.98 45.82 0.39
CA ILE A 308 -8.93 45.65 1.48
C ILE A 308 -8.94 44.19 1.95
N ILE A 309 -8.88 43.98 3.27
CA ILE A 309 -9.28 42.76 3.95
C ILE A 309 -10.64 42.95 4.59
N SER A 310 -11.58 42.02 4.41
CA SER A 310 -12.91 42.12 4.98
C SER A 310 -13.54 40.76 5.33
N HIS A 311 -14.58 40.80 6.15
CA HIS A 311 -15.40 39.62 6.50
C HIS A 311 -16.82 40.05 6.88
N ASP A 312 -17.73 39.09 6.89
CA ASP A 312 -19.11 39.18 7.36
C ASP A 312 -19.42 38.26 8.55
N SER A 313 -18.38 37.64 9.12
CA SER A 313 -18.50 36.62 10.15
C SER A 313 -18.55 37.22 11.55
N GLU A 314 -19.64 36.97 12.32
CA GLU A 314 -19.73 37.33 13.73
C GLU A 314 -18.60 36.70 14.59
N LYS A 315 -18.13 35.50 14.22
CA LYS A 315 -17.01 34.84 14.89
C LYS A 315 -15.71 35.63 14.73
N LEU A 316 -15.40 36.07 13.50
CA LEU A 316 -14.19 36.88 13.24
C LEU A 316 -14.29 38.25 13.87
N ALA A 317 -15.47 38.88 13.87
CA ALA A 317 -15.71 40.12 14.59
C ALA A 317 -15.47 39.95 16.12
N SER A 318 -15.89 38.83 16.69
CA SER A 318 -15.67 38.53 18.11
C SER A 318 -14.19 38.34 18.50
N LEU A 319 -13.37 37.94 17.52
CA LEU A 319 -11.91 37.86 17.69
C LEU A 319 -11.23 39.24 17.57
N GLY A 320 -11.96 40.24 17.09
CA GLY A 320 -11.46 41.61 16.95
C GLY A 320 -10.97 41.95 15.54
N LEU A 321 -11.18 41.06 14.56
CA LEU A 321 -10.89 41.39 13.17
C LEU A 321 -11.89 42.46 12.70
N PRO A 322 -11.45 43.60 12.11
CA PRO A 322 -12.36 44.61 11.62
C PRO A 322 -13.18 44.09 10.42
N GLU A 323 -14.46 44.45 10.37
CA GLU A 323 -15.34 44.03 9.26
C GLU A 323 -14.78 44.41 7.87
N SER A 324 -14.03 45.49 7.80
CA SER A 324 -13.31 45.93 6.60
C SER A 324 -12.16 46.86 6.97
N LEU A 325 -11.01 46.65 6.36
CA LEU A 325 -9.82 47.48 6.53
C LEU A 325 -9.09 47.64 5.19
N ASP A 326 -8.90 48.88 4.77
CA ASP A 326 -8.10 49.20 3.57
C ASP A 326 -6.66 49.49 4.02
N LEU A 327 -5.68 48.77 3.48
CA LEU A 327 -4.26 49.01 3.74
C LEU A 327 -3.73 50.27 3.05
N VAL A 328 -4.37 50.74 1.97
CA VAL A 328 -3.98 52.00 1.31
C VAL A 328 -4.43 53.17 2.16
N GLY A 329 -3.47 53.84 2.78
CA GLY A 329 -3.74 54.91 3.72
C GLY A 329 -4.07 54.47 5.16
N ALA A 330 -3.91 53.20 5.48
CA ALA A 330 -4.08 52.67 6.83
C ALA A 330 -3.11 53.35 7.82
N SER A 331 -3.58 53.56 9.05
CA SER A 331 -2.72 54.02 10.14
C SER A 331 -1.84 52.86 10.70
N GLN A 332 -0.74 53.23 11.35
CA GLN A 332 0.08 52.22 12.05
C GLN A 332 -0.72 51.44 13.12
N ASP A 333 -1.66 52.13 13.82
CA ASP A 333 -2.55 51.50 14.78
C ASP A 333 -3.45 50.39 14.17
N ASP A 334 -3.89 50.60 12.92
CA ASP A 334 -4.68 49.56 12.20
C ASP A 334 -3.84 48.36 11.81
N VAL A 335 -2.60 48.58 11.35
CA VAL A 335 -1.64 47.53 11.07
C VAL A 335 -1.29 46.75 12.35
N ASP A 336 -1.07 47.44 13.45
CA ASP A 336 -0.77 46.83 14.75
C ASP A 336 -1.94 46.00 15.30
N LYS A 337 -3.19 46.41 15.03
CA LYS A 337 -4.39 45.57 15.32
C LYS A 337 -4.36 44.25 14.56
N LEU A 338 -4.12 44.28 13.27
CA LEU A 338 -4.01 43.06 12.45
C LEU A 338 -2.87 42.17 12.96
N ALA A 339 -1.71 42.79 13.29
CA ALA A 339 -0.56 42.05 13.82
C ALA A 339 -0.87 41.36 15.17
N SER A 340 -1.68 42.02 16.02
CA SER A 340 -2.12 41.44 17.32
C SER A 340 -3.02 40.21 17.15
N LEU A 341 -3.70 40.08 16.03
CA LEU A 341 -4.52 38.95 15.65
C LEU A 341 -3.71 37.84 14.94
N GLY A 342 -2.42 38.09 14.67
CA GLY A 342 -1.57 37.16 13.93
C GLY A 342 -1.55 37.38 12.41
N ILE A 343 -2.13 38.49 11.91
CA ILE A 343 -2.08 38.90 10.51
C ILE A 343 -1.01 39.95 10.36
N ARG A 344 0.11 39.58 9.71
CA ARG A 344 1.22 40.52 9.47
C ARG A 344 1.08 41.14 8.09
N THR A 345 1.11 42.45 8.04
CA THR A 345 1.04 43.24 6.81
C THR A 345 1.74 44.59 7.00
N SER A 346 1.72 45.42 6.00
CA SER A 346 2.22 46.80 6.04
C SER A 346 1.21 47.76 5.48
N ALA A 347 1.11 48.96 6.03
CA ALA A 347 0.36 50.01 5.41
C ALA A 347 0.92 50.32 4.00
N LEU A 348 0.04 50.58 3.06
CA LEU A 348 0.37 50.94 1.68
C LEU A 348 0.09 52.43 1.45
N ASP A 349 0.85 53.00 0.55
CA ASP A 349 0.54 54.33 -0.01
C ASP A 349 -0.01 54.21 -1.45
N THR A 350 -0.43 55.33 -2.00
CA THR A 350 -0.98 55.40 -3.35
C THR A 350 0.08 55.21 -4.46
N GLU A 351 1.35 55.05 -4.13
CA GLU A 351 2.43 54.74 -5.06
C GLU A 351 2.80 53.26 -5.02
N SER A 352 2.24 52.49 -4.10
CA SER A 352 2.51 51.05 -3.93
C SER A 352 1.93 50.28 -5.12
N VAL A 353 2.67 49.30 -5.59
CA VAL A 353 2.26 48.39 -6.70
C VAL A 353 2.19 46.94 -6.23
N GLN A 354 2.39 46.70 -4.93
CA GLN A 354 2.37 45.37 -4.31
C GLN A 354 1.93 45.47 -2.86
N GLY A 355 1.22 44.46 -2.39
CA GLY A 355 0.87 44.29 -0.97
C GLY A 355 0.83 42.82 -0.57
N ALA A 356 0.95 42.54 0.71
CA ALA A 356 0.93 41.17 1.22
C ALA A 356 0.30 41.04 2.60
N PHE A 357 -0.27 39.87 2.88
CA PHE A 357 -0.76 39.46 4.19
C PHE A 357 -0.12 38.13 4.56
N ASP A 358 0.63 38.09 5.66
CA ASP A 358 1.02 36.83 6.32
C ASP A 358 -0.03 36.48 7.36
N ILE A 359 -0.81 35.46 7.09
CA ILE A 359 -1.93 35.01 7.92
C ILE A 359 -1.62 33.74 8.72
N THR A 360 -0.38 33.27 8.71
CA THR A 360 0.05 31.99 9.32
C THR A 360 -0.40 31.89 10.78
N SER A 361 -0.03 32.90 11.60
CA SER A 361 -0.35 32.86 13.04
C SER A 361 -1.84 33.07 13.29
N PHE A 362 -2.54 33.82 12.43
CA PHE A 362 -3.98 34.00 12.53
C PHE A 362 -4.72 32.69 12.35
N VAL A 363 -4.45 31.98 11.24
CA VAL A 363 -5.10 30.70 10.94
C VAL A 363 -4.83 29.68 12.04
N SER A 364 -3.58 29.61 12.56
CA SER A 364 -3.21 28.69 13.62
C SER A 364 -3.91 28.98 14.96
N SER A 365 -4.46 30.17 15.15
CA SER A 365 -5.17 30.57 16.37
C SER A 365 -6.68 30.36 16.32
N LEU A 366 -7.24 29.98 15.15
CA LEU A 366 -8.67 29.81 14.99
C LEU A 366 -9.16 28.52 15.67
N ALA A 367 -10.30 28.58 16.34
CA ALA A 367 -11.00 27.42 16.86
C ALA A 367 -11.70 26.64 15.75
N LEU A 368 -12.13 25.42 16.05
CA LEU A 368 -12.88 24.58 15.09
C LEU A 368 -14.09 25.35 14.50
N GLY A 369 -14.22 25.26 13.19
CA GLY A 369 -15.31 25.88 12.43
C GLY A 369 -14.88 26.47 11.11
N THR A 370 -15.86 26.96 10.36
CA THR A 370 -15.63 27.60 9.07
C THR A 370 -15.52 29.11 9.25
N TYR A 371 -14.49 29.70 8.64
CA TYR A 371 -14.22 31.13 8.64
C TYR A 371 -13.94 31.56 7.21
N ARG A 372 -14.49 32.73 6.83
CA ARG A 372 -14.26 33.30 5.51
C ARG A 372 -13.68 34.71 5.62
N VAL A 373 -12.57 34.94 4.92
CA VAL A 373 -11.93 36.25 4.80
C VAL A 373 -11.87 36.61 3.32
N ASN A 374 -12.33 37.81 3.00
CA ASN A 374 -12.35 38.31 1.63
C ASN A 374 -11.25 39.36 1.46
N PHE A 375 -10.66 39.38 0.30
CA PHE A 375 -9.71 40.41 -0.11
C PHE A 375 -10.20 41.12 -1.35
N LEU A 376 -9.83 42.39 -1.51
CA LEU A 376 -10.10 43.17 -2.68
C LEU A 376 -8.88 44.04 -2.97
N ALA A 377 -8.24 43.81 -4.10
CA ALA A 377 -7.18 44.67 -4.59
C ALA A 377 -7.67 45.45 -5.81
N ILE A 378 -7.52 46.76 -5.79
CA ILE A 378 -7.92 47.66 -6.88
C ILE A 378 -6.74 48.56 -7.23
N ASP A 379 -6.41 48.70 -8.51
CA ASP A 379 -5.43 49.64 -9.00
C ASP A 379 -6.07 51.02 -9.32
N GLN A 380 -5.25 52.03 -9.62
CA GLN A 380 -5.74 53.38 -9.97
C GLN A 380 -6.47 53.44 -11.32
N LYS A 381 -6.31 52.43 -12.17
CA LYS A 381 -7.05 52.30 -13.43
C LYS A 381 -8.45 51.69 -13.24
N GLY A 382 -8.73 51.17 -12.04
CA GLY A 382 -10.01 50.54 -11.70
C GLY A 382 -10.04 49.03 -11.91
N HIS A 383 -8.94 48.42 -12.34
CA HIS A 383 -8.86 46.97 -12.43
C HIS A 383 -8.82 46.37 -11.01
N TYR A 384 -9.45 45.22 -10.81
CA TYR A 384 -9.54 44.61 -9.49
C TYR A 384 -9.43 43.09 -9.51
N VAL A 385 -9.11 42.56 -8.36
CA VAL A 385 -9.18 41.12 -8.02
C VAL A 385 -9.75 40.98 -6.63
N ARG A 386 -10.62 39.96 -6.39
CA ARG A 386 -11.27 39.78 -5.07
C ARG A 386 -11.29 38.30 -4.65
N PRO A 387 -10.16 37.74 -4.21
CA PRO A 387 -10.15 36.39 -3.69
C PRO A 387 -10.85 36.26 -2.34
N SER A 388 -11.50 35.14 -2.11
CA SER A 388 -12.04 34.74 -0.83
C SER A 388 -11.28 33.54 -0.31
N LEU A 389 -10.90 33.57 0.96
CA LEU A 389 -10.28 32.45 1.65
C LEU A 389 -11.26 31.89 2.69
N GLU A 390 -11.60 30.62 2.58
CA GLU A 390 -12.37 29.90 3.58
C GLU A 390 -11.46 28.96 4.36
N PHE A 391 -11.46 29.09 5.68
CA PHE A 391 -10.71 28.25 6.59
C PHE A 391 -11.68 27.29 7.23
N GLU A 392 -11.70 26.03 6.79
CA GLU A 392 -12.41 24.96 7.48
C GLU A 392 -11.49 24.34 8.51
N ILE A 393 -11.59 24.82 9.72
CA ILE A 393 -10.79 24.36 10.85
C ILE A 393 -11.48 23.12 11.40
N THR A 394 -11.06 21.95 10.96
CA THR A 394 -11.75 20.69 11.22
C THR A 394 -11.10 19.85 12.30
N SER A 395 -9.78 19.90 12.42
CA SER A 395 -9.04 19.09 13.40
C SER A 395 -7.67 19.68 13.69
N ASP A 396 -7.21 19.57 14.94
CA ASP A 396 -5.83 19.91 15.35
C ASP A 396 -4.88 18.70 15.27
N VAL A 397 -5.42 17.54 14.88
CA VAL A 397 -4.71 16.28 14.77
C VAL A 397 -5.29 15.41 13.67
N GLU A 398 -4.47 14.63 13.03
CA GLU A 398 -4.88 13.68 12.00
C GLU A 398 -4.15 12.35 12.18
N ALA A 399 -4.89 11.24 12.09
CA ALA A 399 -4.30 9.93 11.87
C ALA A 399 -3.90 9.80 10.39
N GLU A 400 -2.67 9.40 10.13
CA GLU A 400 -2.21 9.11 8.77
C GLU A 400 -2.92 7.88 8.21
N ALA A 401 -2.99 7.77 6.88
CA ALA A 401 -3.47 6.56 6.23
C ALA A 401 -2.61 5.36 6.67
N PHE A 402 -3.28 4.24 6.94
CA PHE A 402 -2.59 3.06 7.44
C PHE A 402 -1.73 2.44 6.33
N ASP A 403 -0.53 2.04 6.70
CA ASP A 403 0.37 1.27 5.87
C ASP A 403 0.27 -0.20 6.26
N ASP A 404 -0.26 -1.05 5.37
CA ASP A 404 -0.51 -2.48 5.63
C ASP A 404 0.76 -3.24 6.06
N ALA A 405 1.95 -2.74 5.72
CA ALA A 405 3.22 -3.29 6.16
C ALA A 405 3.36 -3.32 7.71
N PHE A 406 2.66 -2.42 8.39
CA PHE A 406 2.68 -2.30 9.85
C PHE A 406 1.49 -2.93 10.57
N ALA A 407 0.59 -3.64 9.86
CA ALA A 407 -0.43 -4.49 10.47
C ALA A 407 0.08 -5.92 10.62
N TRP A 408 0.11 -6.39 11.85
CA TRP A 408 0.55 -7.74 12.22
C TRP A 408 -0.61 -8.52 12.82
N ALA A 409 -0.40 -9.79 13.12
CA ALA A 409 -1.47 -10.63 13.64
C ALA A 409 -2.04 -10.13 14.98
N LYS A 410 -1.19 -9.65 15.89
CA LYS A 410 -1.60 -9.25 17.25
C LYS A 410 -1.23 -7.83 17.64
N PHE A 411 -0.63 -7.06 16.74
CA PHE A 411 -0.32 -5.66 16.97
C PHE A 411 -0.29 -4.88 15.66
N ALA A 412 -0.35 -3.55 15.75
CA ALA A 412 -0.20 -2.63 14.62
C ALA A 412 0.55 -1.37 15.05
N GLU A 413 1.35 -0.79 14.17
CA GLU A 413 1.96 0.51 14.37
C GLU A 413 1.14 1.57 13.62
N VAL A 414 0.64 2.56 14.35
CA VAL A 414 -0.15 3.68 13.82
C VAL A 414 0.65 4.96 13.87
N LYS A 415 0.42 5.83 12.90
CA LYS A 415 1.06 7.13 12.78
C LYS A 415 0.02 8.24 12.72
N GLY A 416 0.43 9.41 13.11
CA GLY A 416 -0.37 10.62 13.03
C GLY A 416 0.50 11.86 13.05
N ARG A 417 -0.13 12.98 12.77
CA ARG A 417 0.49 14.31 12.86
C ARG A 417 -0.43 15.28 13.57
N TYR A 418 0.15 16.27 14.17
CA TYR A 418 -0.56 17.40 14.76
C TYR A 418 -0.07 18.69 14.11
N PHE A 419 -0.87 19.75 14.21
CA PHE A 419 -0.67 20.95 13.40
C PHE A 419 -0.28 22.19 14.24
N SER A 420 -0.16 22.03 15.56
CA SER A 420 0.29 23.09 16.46
C SER A 420 1.79 23.03 16.71
N SER A 421 2.40 24.16 17.08
CA SER A 421 3.83 24.22 17.43
C SER A 421 4.17 23.48 18.73
N GLU A 422 3.16 23.23 19.58
CA GLU A 422 3.28 22.48 20.82
C GLU A 422 2.44 21.21 20.73
N VAL A 423 2.84 20.19 21.48
CA VAL A 423 2.07 18.92 21.55
C VAL A 423 0.69 19.22 22.15
N PRO A 424 -0.41 18.92 21.43
CA PRO A 424 -1.75 19.18 21.93
C PRO A 424 -2.05 18.42 23.23
N GLU A 425 -2.80 19.07 24.12
CA GLU A 425 -3.25 18.43 25.36
C GLU A 425 -4.15 17.22 25.04
N GLY A 426 -3.90 16.11 25.72
CA GLY A 426 -4.68 14.88 25.53
C GLY A 426 -4.43 14.17 24.21
N LEU A 427 -3.35 14.51 23.48
CA LEU A 427 -2.97 13.81 22.25
C LEU A 427 -2.86 12.32 22.49
N THR A 428 -3.59 11.53 21.72
CA THR A 428 -3.51 10.07 21.73
C THR A 428 -4.16 9.45 20.50
N PHE A 429 -3.98 8.15 20.33
CA PHE A 429 -4.77 7.34 19.41
C PHE A 429 -5.90 6.64 20.15
N GLN A 430 -7.03 6.53 19.47
CA GLN A 430 -8.13 5.66 19.87
C GLN A 430 -8.30 4.58 18.80
N TYR A 431 -8.65 3.37 19.22
CA TYR A 431 -8.90 2.24 18.32
C TYR A 431 -10.06 1.39 18.81
N LYS A 432 -10.65 0.61 17.94
CA LYS A 432 -11.73 -0.34 18.22
C LYS A 432 -11.84 -1.39 17.11
N LEU A 433 -12.52 -2.50 17.37
CA LEU A 433 -13.04 -3.34 16.27
C LEU A 433 -14.03 -2.53 15.45
N ALA A 434 -14.07 -2.73 14.14
CA ALA A 434 -14.90 -1.93 13.24
C ALA A 434 -16.42 -2.07 13.53
N ASP A 435 -16.84 -3.20 14.07
CA ASP A 435 -18.22 -3.51 14.45
C ASP A 435 -18.56 -3.08 15.90
N GLU A 436 -17.58 -2.65 16.69
CA GLU A 436 -17.82 -2.12 18.03
C GLU A 436 -18.18 -0.63 17.99
N THR A 437 -18.82 -0.15 19.06
CA THR A 437 -19.20 1.26 19.21
C THR A 437 -18.22 2.04 20.09
N GLU A 438 -17.60 1.38 21.04
CA GLU A 438 -16.75 2.01 22.06
C GLU A 438 -15.31 2.10 21.60
N TRP A 439 -14.70 3.27 21.82
CA TRP A 439 -13.31 3.51 21.50
C TRP A 439 -12.40 3.24 22.71
N THR A 440 -11.33 2.52 22.50
CA THR A 440 -10.25 2.33 23.48
C THR A 440 -9.14 3.33 23.23
N SER A 441 -8.78 4.13 24.25
CA SER A 441 -7.69 5.10 24.17
C SER A 441 -6.35 4.46 24.53
N LEU A 442 -5.31 4.75 23.78
CA LEU A 442 -3.94 4.38 24.15
C LEU A 442 -3.44 5.29 25.28
N PRO A 443 -2.69 4.75 26.27
CA PRO A 443 -2.02 5.59 27.25
C PRO A 443 -1.01 6.53 26.61
N ALA A 444 -0.93 7.78 27.06
CA ALA A 444 0.05 8.76 26.56
C ALA A 444 1.51 8.27 26.64
N SER A 445 1.82 7.38 27.59
CA SER A 445 3.15 6.76 27.74
C SER A 445 3.53 5.81 26.60
N LYS A 446 2.58 5.44 25.75
CA LYS A 446 2.81 4.60 24.56
C LYS A 446 3.09 5.43 23.30
N LEU A 447 2.95 6.75 23.36
CA LEU A 447 3.19 7.63 22.22
C LEU A 447 4.68 7.95 22.12
N ASP A 448 5.21 7.79 20.92
CA ASP A 448 6.51 8.33 20.51
C ASP A 448 6.24 9.60 19.69
N VAL A 449 6.56 10.76 20.25
CA VAL A 449 6.25 12.07 19.67
C VAL A 449 7.53 12.71 19.14
N ASN A 450 7.55 13.00 17.85
CA ASN A 450 8.59 13.77 17.19
C ASN A 450 8.14 15.22 17.00
N GLN A 451 8.57 16.11 17.92
CA GLN A 451 8.20 17.52 17.87
C GLN A 451 8.82 18.28 16.69
N SER A 452 9.96 17.82 16.15
CA SER A 452 10.60 18.50 15.02
C SER A 452 9.79 18.36 13.74
N ASP A 453 9.11 17.22 13.57
CA ASP A 453 8.34 16.88 12.38
C ASP A 453 6.83 16.99 12.60
N LEU A 454 6.40 17.35 13.81
CA LEU A 454 5.00 17.42 14.24
C LEU A 454 4.26 16.10 14.07
N THR A 455 4.97 14.99 14.24
CA THR A 455 4.42 13.62 14.07
C THR A 455 4.44 12.85 15.38
N PHE A 456 3.62 11.84 15.44
CA PHE A 456 3.62 10.89 16.54
C PHE A 456 3.22 9.50 16.05
N ARG A 457 3.66 8.50 16.77
CA ARG A 457 3.35 7.11 16.47
C ARG A 457 3.10 6.33 17.75
N ALA A 458 2.44 5.20 17.61
CA ALA A 458 2.23 4.28 18.71
C ALA A 458 2.07 2.85 18.18
N ARG A 459 2.37 1.87 19.04
CA ARG A 459 2.02 0.48 18.81
C ARG A 459 0.75 0.14 19.59
N ILE A 460 -0.22 -0.41 18.89
CA ILE A 460 -1.43 -1.00 19.45
C ILE A 460 -1.14 -2.49 19.63
N ASP A 461 -1.13 -2.95 20.86
CA ASP A 461 -0.87 -4.36 21.23
C ASP A 461 -2.18 -5.09 21.58
N GLY A 462 -2.14 -6.42 21.61
CA GLY A 462 -3.26 -7.26 22.06
C GLY A 462 -4.42 -7.33 21.06
N LEU A 463 -4.13 -7.13 19.79
CA LEU A 463 -5.13 -7.23 18.72
C LEU A 463 -5.53 -8.70 18.46
N GLU A 464 -6.75 -8.88 17.96
CA GLU A 464 -7.22 -10.18 17.49
C GLU A 464 -6.74 -10.42 16.04
N PRO A 465 -6.22 -11.60 15.71
CA PRO A 465 -5.88 -11.95 14.35
C PRO A 465 -7.11 -11.95 13.43
N LEU A 466 -6.89 -11.66 12.13
CA LEU A 466 -7.95 -11.71 11.11
C LEU A 466 -9.11 -10.75 11.41
N SER A 467 -8.84 -9.61 12.05
CA SER A 467 -9.87 -8.70 12.54
C SER A 467 -9.76 -7.33 11.91
N HIS A 468 -10.90 -6.70 11.70
CA HIS A 468 -11.01 -5.36 11.14
C HIS A 468 -11.03 -4.34 12.28
N TYR A 469 -10.08 -3.42 12.25
CA TYR A 469 -9.95 -2.35 13.23
C TYR A 469 -10.11 -0.99 12.61
N GLN A 470 -10.62 -0.07 13.40
CA GLN A 470 -10.66 1.36 13.15
C GLN A 470 -9.76 2.08 14.17
N TYR A 471 -9.08 3.12 13.74
CA TYR A 471 -8.33 3.98 14.64
C TYR A 471 -8.43 5.44 14.20
N ARG A 472 -8.20 6.34 15.15
CA ARG A 472 -8.17 7.78 14.95
C ARG A 472 -7.20 8.43 15.92
N ALA A 473 -6.68 9.59 15.55
CA ALA A 473 -5.94 10.46 16.45
C ALA A 473 -6.91 11.45 17.09
N VAL A 474 -6.77 11.71 18.38
CA VAL A 474 -7.64 12.63 19.10
C VAL A 474 -6.82 13.51 20.06
N THR A 475 -7.42 14.65 20.46
CA THR A 475 -6.90 15.55 21.50
C THR A 475 -7.97 15.83 22.56
N ALA A 476 -7.64 16.55 23.59
CA ALA A 476 -8.64 16.97 24.58
C ALA A 476 -9.78 17.79 23.96
N ASN A 477 -9.49 18.55 22.92
CA ASN A 477 -10.42 19.46 22.26
C ASN A 477 -11.11 18.86 21.03
N ASP A 478 -10.55 17.81 20.42
CA ASP A 478 -11.06 17.20 19.22
C ASP A 478 -11.14 15.68 19.35
N GLN A 479 -12.37 15.18 19.41
CA GLN A 479 -12.70 13.76 19.57
C GLN A 479 -13.37 13.16 18.33
N ASN A 480 -13.67 13.97 17.29
CA ASN A 480 -14.35 13.54 16.07
C ASN A 480 -13.48 13.68 14.83
N THR A 481 -12.28 13.13 14.91
CA THR A 481 -11.30 13.21 13.85
C THR A 481 -11.50 12.13 12.77
N LYS A 482 -10.74 12.23 11.70
CA LYS A 482 -10.70 11.27 10.62
C LYS A 482 -10.43 9.85 11.16
N VAL A 483 -11.24 8.91 10.76
CA VAL A 483 -11.09 7.48 11.07
C VAL A 483 -10.33 6.81 9.95
N CYS A 484 -9.30 6.08 10.32
CA CYS A 484 -8.55 5.18 9.45
C CYS A 484 -8.82 3.72 9.83
N GLU A 485 -8.55 2.80 8.94
CA GLU A 485 -8.88 1.38 9.10
C GLU A 485 -7.71 0.50 8.74
N PHE A 486 -7.62 -0.67 9.35
CA PHE A 486 -6.68 -1.71 8.99
C PHE A 486 -7.22 -3.09 9.33
N PHE A 487 -6.61 -4.11 8.74
CA PHE A 487 -6.89 -5.51 9.02
C PHE A 487 -5.66 -6.16 9.63
N THR A 488 -5.84 -6.88 10.74
CA THR A 488 -4.77 -7.70 11.29
C THR A 488 -4.57 -8.96 10.47
N GLU A 489 -3.35 -9.44 10.41
CA GLU A 489 -2.99 -10.66 9.72
C GLU A 489 -3.44 -11.93 10.46
N SER A 490 -3.31 -13.07 9.80
CA SER A 490 -3.49 -14.36 10.44
C SER A 490 -2.35 -14.67 11.41
N ALA A 491 -2.66 -15.35 12.50
CA ALA A 491 -1.69 -16.03 13.35
C ALA A 491 -1.77 -17.52 13.05
N ALA A 492 -1.36 -17.92 11.86
CA ALA A 492 -1.42 -19.33 11.46
C ALA A 492 -0.41 -20.15 12.25
N ASP A 493 -0.81 -21.36 12.59
CA ASP A 493 0.05 -22.36 13.19
C ASP A 493 0.55 -23.36 12.13
N ILE A 494 1.58 -24.09 12.46
CA ILE A 494 2.11 -25.18 11.65
C ILE A 494 1.77 -26.48 12.37
N HIS A 495 1.21 -27.43 11.64
CA HIS A 495 0.80 -28.69 12.21
C HIS A 495 1.98 -29.43 12.84
N ASN A 496 1.77 -30.00 14.03
CA ASN A 496 2.76 -30.81 14.79
C ASN A 496 4.06 -30.06 15.17
N LEU A 497 3.98 -28.78 15.53
CA LEU A 497 5.12 -28.06 16.11
C LEU A 497 5.57 -28.61 17.44
N SER A 498 4.69 -29.30 18.19
CA SER A 498 5.02 -30.00 19.44
C SER A 498 5.79 -31.29 19.22
N PHE A 499 5.87 -31.82 18.00
CA PHE A 499 6.43 -33.12 17.64
C PHE A 499 5.78 -34.34 18.36
N ASP A 500 4.54 -34.21 18.79
CA ASP A 500 3.81 -35.32 19.45
C ASP A 500 3.30 -36.38 18.46
N ALA A 501 3.01 -36.00 17.24
CA ALA A 501 2.44 -36.88 16.23
C ALA A 501 3.49 -37.52 15.34
N TRP A 502 3.50 -38.85 15.30
CA TRP A 502 4.44 -39.61 14.49
C TRP A 502 3.74 -40.75 13.73
N TYR A 503 4.06 -40.88 12.48
CA TYR A 503 3.59 -41.92 11.58
C TYR A 503 4.75 -42.82 11.15
N SER A 504 4.55 -44.11 11.15
CA SER A 504 5.58 -45.09 10.71
C SER A 504 5.13 -45.81 9.45
N LYS A 505 5.98 -45.79 8.43
CA LYS A 505 5.79 -46.51 7.18
C LYS A 505 7.12 -46.96 6.58
N ASP A 506 7.17 -48.19 6.06
CA ASP A 506 8.35 -48.76 5.38
C ASP A 506 9.65 -48.65 6.20
N ASN A 507 9.57 -48.88 7.52
CA ASN A 507 10.62 -48.71 8.53
C ASN A 507 11.16 -47.28 8.69
N ALA A 508 10.53 -46.28 8.09
CA ALA A 508 10.80 -44.88 8.33
C ALA A 508 9.80 -44.28 9.31
N TRP A 509 10.25 -43.33 10.12
CA TRP A 509 9.42 -42.48 10.95
C TRP A 509 9.23 -41.13 10.27
N TYR A 510 8.00 -40.61 10.31
CA TYR A 510 7.61 -39.29 9.79
C TYR A 510 6.97 -38.50 10.92
N PRO A 511 7.43 -37.28 11.19
CA PRO A 511 6.89 -36.45 12.26
C PRO A 511 5.58 -35.79 11.86
N ASN A 512 4.59 -36.59 11.48
CA ASN A 512 3.27 -36.16 11.03
C ASN A 512 2.20 -37.13 11.54
N GLN A 513 0.98 -36.69 11.65
CA GLN A 513 -0.17 -37.52 11.99
C GLN A 513 -0.46 -38.57 10.90
N ASP A 514 -0.32 -38.18 9.66
CA ASP A 514 -0.47 -39.03 8.47
C ASP A 514 0.45 -38.51 7.33
N LEU A 515 0.45 -39.18 6.18
CA LEU A 515 1.26 -38.79 5.03
C LEU A 515 0.43 -38.15 3.89
N ASP A 516 -0.82 -37.81 4.15
CA ASP A 516 -1.74 -37.24 3.18
C ASP A 516 -2.09 -35.80 3.51
N GLU A 517 -3.06 -35.55 4.39
CA GLU A 517 -3.57 -34.22 4.70
C GLU A 517 -2.63 -33.38 5.57
N HIS A 518 -1.86 -34.04 6.47
CA HIS A 518 -1.01 -33.38 7.47
C HIS A 518 0.48 -33.63 7.22
N TYR A 519 0.87 -33.77 5.96
CA TYR A 519 2.26 -33.96 5.60
C TYR A 519 3.01 -32.63 5.50
N ILE A 520 3.52 -32.17 6.62
CA ILE A 520 4.23 -30.89 6.79
C ILE A 520 5.73 -31.11 6.94
N TRP A 521 6.11 -32.13 7.72
CA TRP A 521 7.48 -32.39 8.12
C TRP A 521 8.05 -33.62 7.43
N ASP A 522 9.33 -33.52 7.09
CA ASP A 522 10.10 -34.67 6.59
C ASP A 522 11.54 -34.67 7.14
N SER A 523 12.31 -35.68 6.78
CA SER A 523 13.66 -35.91 7.29
C SER A 523 14.52 -36.69 6.30
N ALA A 524 15.76 -36.96 6.71
CA ALA A 524 16.66 -37.85 5.97
C ALA A 524 16.18 -39.33 5.93
N ASN A 525 15.18 -39.72 6.72
CA ASN A 525 14.68 -41.09 6.80
C ASN A 525 14.25 -41.63 5.43
N GLY A 526 13.62 -40.80 4.58
CA GLY A 526 13.22 -41.20 3.23
C GLY A 526 14.37 -41.74 2.38
N GLY A 527 15.60 -41.30 2.64
CA GLY A 527 16.80 -41.74 1.94
C GLY A 527 17.52 -42.92 2.57
N THR A 528 17.34 -43.16 3.83
CA THR A 528 18.21 -44.10 4.62
C THR A 528 17.48 -45.30 5.22
N ALA A 529 16.16 -45.21 5.44
CA ALA A 529 15.40 -46.27 6.11
C ALA A 529 15.42 -47.61 5.35
N SER A 530 15.42 -47.58 4.01
CA SER A 530 15.55 -48.81 3.21
C SER A 530 16.87 -49.54 3.40
N MET A 531 17.90 -48.86 3.90
CA MET A 531 19.21 -49.39 4.23
C MET A 531 19.35 -49.74 5.71
N GLY A 532 18.28 -49.58 6.49
CA GLY A 532 18.24 -49.89 7.91
C GLY A 532 18.74 -48.77 8.84
N TYR A 533 18.86 -47.54 8.33
CA TYR A 533 19.26 -46.37 9.11
C TYR A 533 18.09 -45.40 9.25
N VAL A 534 17.81 -44.95 10.48
CA VAL A 534 16.69 -44.03 10.79
C VAL A 534 17.24 -42.93 11.68
N PRO A 535 17.85 -41.89 11.08
CA PRO A 535 18.45 -40.75 11.80
C PRO A 535 17.45 -39.90 12.59
N THR A 536 16.16 -39.94 12.25
CA THR A 536 15.10 -39.15 12.89
C THR A 536 14.02 -40.08 13.42
N THR A 537 13.76 -40.01 14.72
CA THR A 537 12.82 -40.92 15.42
C THR A 537 12.04 -40.12 16.49
N PRO A 538 10.84 -40.61 16.91
CA PRO A 538 10.23 -40.10 18.14
C PRO A 538 11.10 -40.46 19.37
N GLU A 539 11.11 -39.57 20.35
CA GLU A 539 11.63 -39.76 21.70
C GLU A 539 10.48 -39.59 22.68
N GLU A 540 10.21 -40.64 23.49
CA GLU A 540 9.07 -40.67 24.41
C GLU A 540 9.51 -40.64 25.89
N SER A 541 10.80 -40.78 26.15
CA SER A 541 11.33 -40.92 27.52
C SER A 541 12.02 -39.66 28.04
N ASP A 542 12.67 -38.89 27.15
CA ASP A 542 13.41 -37.67 27.47
C ASP A 542 12.69 -36.47 26.78
N LEU A 543 11.79 -35.84 27.52
CA LEU A 543 10.84 -34.79 27.02
C LEU A 543 11.01 -33.51 27.80
N ALA A 544 10.85 -32.35 27.13
CA ALA A 544 10.75 -31.05 27.77
C ALA A 544 9.41 -30.94 28.53
N VAL A 545 8.33 -31.39 27.91
CA VAL A 545 6.99 -31.40 28.48
C VAL A 545 6.50 -32.85 28.55
N ARG A 546 6.30 -33.37 29.78
CA ARG A 546 5.89 -34.75 30.01
C ARG A 546 4.37 -34.91 30.03
N GLY A 547 3.87 -35.96 29.43
CA GLY A 547 2.44 -36.28 29.41
C GLY A 547 2.14 -37.55 28.62
N GLU A 548 0.89 -38.01 28.70
CA GLU A 548 0.42 -39.10 27.85
C GLU A 548 0.32 -38.65 26.41
N GLY A 549 0.86 -39.44 25.48
CA GLY A 549 0.87 -39.11 24.05
C GLY A 549 1.88 -38.01 23.65
N LYS A 550 2.76 -37.61 24.56
CA LYS A 550 3.84 -36.64 24.27
C LYS A 550 5.07 -37.35 23.70
N ALA A 551 5.68 -36.68 22.73
CA ALA A 551 6.94 -37.12 22.14
C ALA A 551 7.77 -35.91 21.70
N ALA A 552 9.07 -36.07 21.63
CA ALA A 552 10.01 -35.12 21.05
C ALA A 552 10.62 -35.66 19.76
N ALA A 553 11.20 -34.83 18.95
CA ALA A 553 11.97 -35.26 17.78
C ALA A 553 13.41 -35.52 18.17
N ARG A 554 13.87 -36.78 18.01
CA ARG A 554 15.26 -37.23 18.22
C ARG A 554 15.96 -37.25 16.86
N LEU A 555 16.94 -36.41 16.69
CA LEU A 555 17.79 -36.30 15.51
C LEU A 555 19.18 -36.84 15.87
N GLU A 556 19.61 -37.94 15.25
CA GLU A 556 20.91 -38.55 15.52
C GLU A 556 21.74 -38.65 14.26
N THR A 557 22.92 -38.06 14.26
CA THR A 557 23.88 -38.19 13.17
C THR A 557 24.45 -39.59 13.09
N GLN A 558 24.23 -40.27 11.97
CA GLN A 558 24.63 -41.66 11.77
C GLN A 558 25.64 -41.82 10.63
N GLN A 559 26.48 -42.84 10.69
CA GLN A 559 27.27 -43.28 9.55
C GLN A 559 26.49 -44.32 8.76
N VAL A 560 26.18 -44.03 7.53
CA VAL A 560 25.49 -44.96 6.64
C VAL A 560 26.45 -45.55 5.59
N SER A 561 26.14 -46.74 5.08
CA SER A 561 26.93 -47.37 4.03
C SER A 561 26.11 -47.47 2.75
N ILE A 562 26.51 -46.74 1.71
CA ILE A 562 25.88 -46.73 0.40
C ILE A 562 26.83 -47.44 -0.58
N ILE A 563 26.46 -48.65 -1.02
CA ILE A 563 27.28 -49.46 -1.94
C ILE A 563 28.74 -49.58 -1.47
N GLY A 564 28.93 -49.78 -0.15
CA GLY A 564 30.27 -49.89 0.46
C GLY A 564 31.01 -48.57 0.71
N ILE A 565 30.44 -47.44 0.30
CA ILE A 565 30.99 -46.12 0.62
C ILE A 565 30.35 -45.62 1.92
N LYS A 566 31.19 -45.28 2.90
CA LYS A 566 30.72 -44.66 4.14
C LYS A 566 30.40 -43.23 3.92
N LYS A 567 29.18 -42.80 4.29
CA LYS A 567 28.70 -41.41 4.24
C LYS A 567 28.07 -41.04 5.58
N LEU A 568 28.06 -39.78 5.87
CA LEU A 568 27.34 -39.22 7.00
C LEU A 568 25.88 -38.98 6.60
N ALA A 569 24.94 -39.42 7.47
CA ALA A 569 23.54 -39.02 7.43
C ALA A 569 23.25 -38.23 8.70
N ALA A 570 23.19 -36.93 8.61
CA ALA A 570 22.84 -36.12 9.75
C ALA A 570 21.38 -36.37 10.12
N GLY A 571 21.10 -36.54 11.42
CA GLY A 571 19.75 -36.49 11.94
C GLY A 571 19.20 -35.06 11.67
N ASN A 572 18.12 -34.98 10.94
CA ASN A 572 17.50 -33.71 10.58
C ASN A 572 15.99 -33.83 10.49
N ILE A 573 15.31 -32.67 10.59
CA ILE A 573 13.88 -32.49 10.38
C ILE A 573 13.69 -31.16 9.67
N TYR A 574 12.75 -31.10 8.75
CA TYR A 574 12.44 -29.83 8.03
C TYR A 574 10.99 -29.79 7.56
N THR A 575 10.44 -28.62 7.43
CA THR A 575 9.15 -28.42 6.76
C THR A 575 9.34 -28.54 5.25
N GLY A 576 8.66 -29.51 4.65
CA GLY A 576 8.80 -29.85 3.23
C GLY A 576 8.63 -31.32 2.95
N LYS A 577 9.19 -31.80 1.85
CA LYS A 577 9.07 -33.22 1.42
C LYS A 577 10.41 -33.77 0.93
N PHE A 578 10.68 -35.01 1.29
CA PHE A 578 11.76 -35.80 0.71
C PHE A 578 11.39 -36.12 -0.76
N GLY A 579 12.21 -35.72 -1.72
CA GLY A 579 11.98 -36.00 -3.11
C GLY A 579 12.45 -37.39 -3.54
N LYS A 580 13.76 -37.59 -3.59
CA LYS A 580 14.36 -38.87 -3.98
C LYS A 580 15.83 -38.96 -3.58
N VAL A 581 16.34 -40.19 -3.50
CA VAL A 581 17.78 -40.42 -3.47
C VAL A 581 18.41 -40.08 -4.83
N ALA A 582 19.49 -39.31 -4.82
CA ALA A 582 20.21 -38.85 -6.01
C ALA A 582 21.71 -39.12 -5.82
N GLY A 583 22.24 -40.16 -6.44
CA GLY A 583 23.62 -40.59 -6.25
C GLY A 583 23.91 -40.99 -4.81
N VAL A 584 24.85 -40.29 -4.16
CA VAL A 584 25.19 -40.48 -2.74
C VAL A 584 24.48 -39.50 -1.81
N GLY A 585 23.64 -38.66 -2.34
CA GLY A 585 22.85 -37.63 -1.65
C GLY A 585 21.38 -37.76 -1.93
N ALA A 586 20.65 -36.66 -1.77
CA ALA A 586 19.21 -36.55 -1.92
C ALA A 586 18.76 -35.26 -2.63
N GLU A 587 17.57 -35.29 -3.20
CA GLU A 587 16.80 -34.12 -3.54
C GLU A 587 15.67 -33.94 -2.53
N LEU A 588 15.54 -32.73 -1.98
CA LEU A 588 14.54 -32.37 -0.98
C LEU A 588 13.77 -31.13 -1.47
N ASP A 589 12.49 -31.08 -1.22
CA ASP A 589 11.66 -29.91 -1.50
C ASP A 589 11.38 -29.19 -0.17
N TRP A 590 12.08 -28.08 0.07
CA TRP A 590 11.95 -27.28 1.27
C TRP A 590 10.87 -26.23 1.14
N GLY A 591 10.10 -26.08 2.18
CA GLY A 591 9.05 -25.09 2.33
C GLY A 591 7.65 -25.68 2.26
N VAL A 592 6.81 -25.19 3.14
CA VAL A 592 5.36 -25.44 3.13
C VAL A 592 4.63 -24.12 2.99
N PRO A 593 3.43 -24.10 2.37
CA PRO A 593 2.65 -22.87 2.21
C PRO A 593 2.37 -22.19 3.54
N PHE A 594 2.66 -20.91 3.63
CA PHE A 594 2.50 -20.13 4.84
C PHE A 594 2.49 -18.63 4.55
N SER A 595 1.51 -17.89 5.06
CA SER A 595 1.31 -16.47 4.76
C SER A 595 1.28 -15.57 6.00
N SER A 596 1.53 -16.11 7.19
CA SER A 596 1.59 -15.30 8.42
C SER A 596 3.02 -14.82 8.71
N ARG A 597 3.12 -13.74 9.48
CA ARG A 597 4.39 -13.13 9.88
C ARG A 597 4.62 -13.28 11.40
N PRO A 598 5.09 -14.43 11.92
CA PRO A 598 5.48 -14.55 13.31
C PRO A 598 6.73 -13.72 13.62
N LEU A 599 6.85 -13.28 14.86
CA LEU A 599 8.01 -12.51 15.36
C LEU A 599 9.19 -13.41 15.71
N ALA A 600 8.91 -14.63 16.17
CA ALA A 600 9.94 -15.57 16.60
C ALA A 600 9.48 -17.02 16.50
N LEU A 601 10.44 -17.93 16.47
CA LEU A 601 10.29 -19.35 16.79
C LEU A 601 10.76 -19.58 18.21
N ARG A 602 9.94 -20.18 19.04
CA ARG A 602 10.23 -20.57 20.41
C ARG A 602 10.14 -22.09 20.54
N GLY A 603 10.78 -22.67 21.53
CA GLY A 603 10.70 -24.11 21.82
C GLY A 603 11.75 -24.56 22.79
N TYR A 604 11.99 -25.85 22.78
CA TYR A 604 13.00 -26.48 23.63
C TYR A 604 13.92 -27.32 22.76
N TYR A 605 15.22 -27.32 23.12
CA TYR A 605 16.19 -28.26 22.56
C TYR A 605 17.10 -28.82 23.64
N LYS A 606 17.68 -29.98 23.37
CA LYS A 606 18.72 -30.58 24.17
C LYS A 606 19.74 -31.19 23.23
N TYR A 607 21.01 -30.82 23.36
CA TYR A 607 22.04 -31.22 22.43
C TYR A 607 23.17 -32.00 23.09
N SER A 608 23.60 -33.10 22.47
CA SER A 608 24.73 -33.91 22.85
C SER A 608 25.70 -34.05 21.69
N PRO A 609 26.63 -33.09 21.48
CA PRO A 609 27.58 -33.12 20.39
C PRO A 609 28.61 -34.24 20.55
N LYS A 610 29.10 -34.72 19.42
CA LYS A 610 30.31 -35.56 19.35
C LYS A 610 31.40 -34.80 18.61
N THR A 611 32.61 -35.32 18.66
CA THR A 611 33.70 -34.82 17.83
C THR A 611 33.39 -35.13 16.36
N ILE A 612 33.56 -34.16 15.49
CA ILE A 612 33.44 -34.33 14.05
C ILE A 612 34.50 -35.35 13.60
N ASN A 613 34.05 -36.49 13.15
CA ASN A 613 34.91 -37.64 12.72
C ASN A 613 34.63 -38.01 11.25
N MET A 614 33.73 -37.30 10.59
CA MET A 614 33.53 -37.34 9.15
C MET A 614 33.47 -35.89 8.66
N ALA A 615 34.39 -35.51 7.76
CA ALA A 615 34.46 -34.16 7.23
C ALA A 615 34.81 -34.15 5.73
N GLU A 616 33.98 -33.54 4.93
CA GLU A 616 34.18 -33.40 3.49
C GLU A 616 34.33 -31.93 3.08
N SER A 617 34.90 -31.70 1.91
CA SER A 617 35.05 -30.34 1.33
C SER A 617 33.68 -29.66 1.15
N PRO A 618 33.54 -28.38 1.56
CA PRO A 618 34.58 -27.43 1.93
C PRO A 618 34.96 -27.43 3.43
N TYR A 619 34.37 -28.26 4.24
CA TYR A 619 34.52 -28.26 5.71
C TYR A 619 35.49 -29.31 6.25
N SER A 620 36.47 -29.76 5.46
CA SER A 620 37.47 -30.76 5.88
C SER A 620 38.31 -30.30 7.09
N ASP A 621 38.46 -29.01 7.31
CA ASP A 621 39.14 -28.40 8.45
C ASP A 621 38.35 -28.48 9.77
N MET A 622 37.12 -28.93 9.71
CA MET A 622 36.27 -29.13 10.88
C MET A 622 36.53 -30.47 11.59
N GLU A 623 37.26 -31.39 10.97
CA GLU A 623 37.59 -32.69 11.58
C GLU A 623 38.33 -32.48 12.90
N GLY A 624 37.90 -33.23 13.93
CA GLY A 624 38.45 -33.13 15.28
C GLY A 624 37.85 -32.01 16.14
N LYS A 625 37.04 -31.10 15.59
CA LYS A 625 36.30 -30.08 16.37
C LYS A 625 35.00 -30.68 16.94
N THR A 626 34.40 -29.99 17.90
CA THR A 626 33.07 -30.31 18.42
C THR A 626 32.02 -30.06 17.34
N ASP A 627 31.08 -30.98 17.18
CA ASP A 627 29.95 -30.81 16.27
C ASP A 627 29.02 -29.71 16.73
N VAL A 628 28.25 -29.11 15.79
CA VAL A 628 27.35 -27.97 16.01
C VAL A 628 25.97 -28.34 15.53
N CYS A 629 24.95 -28.26 16.38
CA CYS A 629 23.58 -28.35 15.91
C CYS A 629 23.11 -27.04 15.31
N GLN A 630 22.01 -27.10 14.57
CA GLN A 630 21.30 -25.92 14.10
C GLN A 630 19.79 -26.07 14.23
N ILE A 631 19.13 -24.94 14.51
CA ILE A 631 17.69 -24.72 14.35
C ILE A 631 17.55 -23.43 13.55
N VAL A 632 16.88 -23.48 12.42
CA VAL A 632 16.67 -22.32 11.57
C VAL A 632 15.19 -22.19 11.21
N MET A 633 14.73 -20.96 11.13
CA MET A 633 13.43 -20.63 10.56
C MET A 633 13.58 -19.45 9.62
N PHE A 634 12.92 -19.52 8.46
CA PHE A 634 12.83 -18.40 7.57
C PHE A 634 11.53 -18.41 6.76
N LEU A 635 11.11 -17.20 6.42
CA LEU A 635 9.92 -16.93 5.63
C LEU A 635 10.35 -16.49 4.24
N THR A 636 9.63 -16.93 3.21
CA THR A 636 9.99 -16.62 1.82
C THR A 636 8.77 -16.25 0.99
N ASP A 637 8.97 -15.45 -0.07
CA ASP A 637 8.00 -15.20 -1.11
C ASP A 637 8.22 -16.07 -2.37
N TRP A 638 8.92 -17.18 -2.23
CA TRP A 638 9.12 -18.11 -3.33
C TRP A 638 7.79 -18.46 -4.01
N SER A 639 7.84 -18.68 -5.33
CA SER A 639 6.69 -19.13 -6.11
C SER A 639 6.41 -20.64 -5.98
N GLY A 640 7.22 -21.38 -5.26
CA GLY A 640 7.14 -22.81 -5.03
C GLY A 640 8.19 -23.27 -4.02
N THR A 641 8.23 -24.55 -3.69
CA THR A 641 9.26 -25.13 -2.82
C THR A 641 10.65 -24.97 -3.41
N PHE A 642 11.66 -24.77 -2.58
CA PHE A 642 13.06 -24.75 -3.01
C PHE A 642 13.61 -26.18 -3.06
N ARG A 643 14.09 -26.59 -4.23
CA ARG A 643 14.68 -27.90 -4.39
C ARG A 643 16.15 -27.93 -4.02
N ILE A 644 16.45 -28.48 -2.85
CA ILE A 644 17.81 -28.80 -2.43
C ILE A 644 18.31 -30.03 -3.18
N LYS A 645 19.57 -30.00 -3.61
CA LYS A 645 20.25 -31.12 -4.25
C LYS A 645 21.62 -31.30 -3.61
N THR A 646 21.72 -32.19 -2.62
CA THR A 646 22.94 -32.35 -1.83
C THR A 646 24.13 -32.86 -2.66
N SER A 647 23.89 -33.72 -3.67
CA SER A 647 24.93 -34.18 -4.59
C SER A 647 25.50 -33.08 -5.47
N ASP A 648 24.64 -32.13 -5.88
CA ASP A 648 25.01 -31.02 -6.77
C ASP A 648 25.45 -29.78 -5.98
N LYS A 649 25.39 -29.83 -4.65
CA LYS A 649 25.67 -28.72 -3.72
C LYS A 649 24.77 -27.48 -3.96
N VAL A 650 23.49 -27.74 -4.30
CA VAL A 650 22.47 -26.70 -4.42
C VAL A 650 21.73 -26.58 -3.09
N PHE A 651 21.96 -25.46 -2.41
CA PHE A 651 21.39 -25.16 -1.09
C PHE A 651 20.80 -23.76 -1.08
N VAL A 652 19.93 -23.48 -0.13
CA VAL A 652 19.48 -22.12 0.14
C VAL A 652 20.64 -21.30 0.68
N ASN A 653 20.89 -20.15 0.08
CA ASN A 653 21.84 -19.20 0.64
C ASN A 653 21.09 -18.23 1.56
N TYR A 654 21.18 -18.44 2.86
CA TYR A 654 20.46 -17.64 3.85
C TYR A 654 20.81 -16.15 3.82
N ASP A 655 21.99 -15.77 3.36
CA ASP A 655 22.44 -14.38 3.35
C ASP A 655 22.01 -13.63 2.09
N THR A 656 21.99 -14.30 0.94
CA THR A 656 21.86 -13.65 -0.37
C THR A 656 20.61 -14.03 -1.17
N ASP A 657 19.83 -15.02 -0.73
CA ASP A 657 18.58 -15.35 -1.42
C ASP A 657 17.59 -14.18 -1.29
N PRO A 658 17.21 -13.53 -2.41
CA PRO A 658 16.32 -12.38 -2.36
C PRO A 658 14.89 -12.75 -1.98
N GLY A 659 14.52 -14.02 -2.10
CA GLY A 659 13.21 -14.54 -1.70
C GLY A 659 13.03 -14.65 -0.20
N ILE A 660 14.10 -14.56 0.61
CA ILE A 660 13.98 -14.62 2.07
C ILE A 660 13.49 -13.28 2.60
N ILE A 661 12.32 -13.29 3.23
CA ILE A 661 11.67 -12.12 3.85
C ILE A 661 12.15 -11.94 5.29
N ALA A 662 12.26 -13.02 6.05
CA ALA A 662 12.71 -13.03 7.44
C ALA A 662 13.54 -14.27 7.72
N PHE A 663 14.53 -14.16 8.61
CA PHE A 663 15.43 -15.24 8.95
C PHE A 663 15.79 -15.21 10.43
N GLY A 664 15.82 -16.38 11.05
CA GLY A 664 16.33 -16.58 12.41
C GLY A 664 17.04 -17.92 12.53
N ALA A 665 18.07 -17.98 13.34
CA ALA A 665 18.86 -19.19 13.55
C ALA A 665 19.43 -19.31 14.96
N LEU A 666 19.51 -20.55 15.45
CA LEU A 666 20.25 -20.93 16.65
C LEU A 666 21.29 -21.97 16.27
N TYR A 667 22.50 -21.78 16.76
CA TYR A 667 23.61 -22.73 16.65
C TYR A 667 24.16 -23.05 18.03
N SER A 668 24.43 -24.30 18.31
CA SER A 668 25.02 -24.71 19.59
C SER A 668 26.01 -25.86 19.41
N ASP A 669 27.17 -25.74 20.03
CA ASP A 669 28.19 -26.81 20.21
C ASP A 669 28.26 -27.30 21.66
N LYS A 670 27.33 -26.86 22.52
CA LYS A 670 27.29 -27.15 23.93
C LYS A 670 26.62 -28.50 24.21
N THR A 671 27.11 -29.20 25.21
CA THR A 671 26.42 -30.35 25.75
C THR A 671 25.42 -29.91 26.80
N ASP A 672 24.15 -30.20 26.59
CA ASP A 672 23.07 -29.89 27.50
C ASP A 672 22.66 -31.14 28.30
N SER A 673 22.59 -31.03 29.64
CA SER A 673 22.08 -32.10 30.50
C SER A 673 20.56 -32.11 30.60
N GLU A 674 19.94 -30.94 30.42
CA GLU A 674 18.49 -30.68 30.44
C GLU A 674 18.06 -29.95 29.18
N TYR A 675 16.75 -29.91 28.92
CA TYR A 675 16.23 -29.09 27.84
C TYR A 675 16.45 -27.60 28.09
N VAL A 676 16.90 -26.91 27.07
CA VAL A 676 17.11 -25.47 27.06
C VAL A 676 15.94 -24.82 26.29
N LYS A 677 15.20 -23.94 26.96
CA LYS A 677 14.22 -23.12 26.27
C LYS A 677 14.94 -22.09 25.40
N PHE A 678 14.49 -21.91 24.17
CA PHE A 678 15.02 -20.89 23.24
C PHE A 678 13.92 -20.03 22.67
N THR A 679 14.31 -18.81 22.27
CA THR A 679 13.55 -17.93 21.38
C THR A 679 14.49 -17.51 20.26
N ILE A 680 14.09 -17.71 19.02
CA ILE A 680 14.83 -17.27 17.82
C ILE A 680 14.01 -16.13 17.19
N PRO A 681 14.37 -14.86 17.39
CA PRO A 681 13.75 -13.74 16.69
C PRO A 681 13.93 -13.89 15.18
N LEU A 682 12.89 -13.63 14.42
CA LEU A 682 12.94 -13.59 12.97
C LEU A 682 13.30 -12.16 12.54
N VAL A 683 14.52 -11.98 12.07
CA VAL A 683 15.01 -10.71 11.57
C VAL A 683 14.39 -10.47 10.18
N TYR A 684 13.47 -9.54 10.08
CA TYR A 684 12.81 -9.21 8.82
C TYR A 684 13.72 -8.42 7.89
N ARG A 685 13.66 -8.71 6.59
CA ARG A 685 14.37 -8.03 5.50
C ARG A 685 13.43 -7.16 4.66
N SER A 686 12.13 -7.37 4.79
CA SER A 686 11.06 -6.57 4.18
C SER A 686 9.83 -6.61 5.07
N LEU A 687 9.17 -5.47 5.25
CA LEU A 687 7.88 -5.36 5.95
C LEU A 687 6.71 -5.36 4.97
N ASP A 688 6.95 -5.05 3.69
CA ASP A 688 5.93 -4.94 2.66
C ASP A 688 5.60 -6.27 1.99
N ARG A 689 6.49 -7.28 2.15
CA ARG A 689 6.33 -8.58 1.49
C ARG A 689 5.66 -9.57 2.43
N ILE A 690 4.61 -10.23 1.93
CA ILE A 690 3.93 -11.33 2.63
C ILE A 690 4.59 -12.65 2.23
N PRO A 691 4.88 -13.55 3.20
CA PRO A 691 5.43 -14.84 2.87
C PRO A 691 4.45 -15.74 2.12
N ASN A 692 4.99 -16.54 1.23
CA ASN A 692 4.28 -17.63 0.57
C ASN A 692 4.64 -19.00 1.15
N TYR A 693 5.84 -19.10 1.72
CA TYR A 693 6.35 -20.34 2.29
C TYR A 693 7.11 -20.07 3.58
N VAL A 694 7.08 -21.06 4.48
CA VAL A 694 7.94 -21.13 5.65
C VAL A 694 8.83 -22.34 5.56
N VAL A 695 10.08 -22.19 5.99
CA VAL A 695 10.99 -23.29 6.26
C VAL A 695 11.40 -23.23 7.73
N ILE A 696 11.17 -24.33 8.43
CA ILE A 696 11.76 -24.59 9.74
C ILE A 696 12.61 -25.85 9.56
N ALA A 697 13.86 -25.78 9.97
CA ALA A 697 14.75 -26.97 9.92
C ALA A 697 15.60 -27.09 11.16
N GLY A 698 15.74 -28.31 11.62
CA GLY A 698 16.64 -28.71 12.70
C GLY A 698 17.63 -29.78 12.24
N ALA A 699 18.89 -29.71 12.66
CA ALA A 699 19.89 -30.71 12.34
C ALA A 699 20.86 -30.92 13.50
N ALA A 700 21.16 -32.18 13.81
CA ALA A 700 22.13 -32.55 14.82
C ALA A 700 23.58 -32.22 14.42
N SER A 701 23.83 -32.10 13.11
CA SER A 701 25.12 -31.67 12.53
C SER A 701 24.88 -30.58 11.49
N ARG A 702 25.30 -29.37 11.78
CA ARG A 702 25.11 -28.17 10.93
C ARG A 702 25.63 -28.33 9.51
N TYR A 703 26.76 -29.03 9.39
CA TYR A 703 27.41 -29.24 8.09
C TYR A 703 27.04 -30.59 7.44
N GLY A 704 25.95 -31.20 7.92
CA GLY A 704 25.45 -32.50 7.45
C GLY A 704 25.14 -32.54 5.95
N ASP A 705 24.68 -31.45 5.38
CA ASP A 705 24.44 -31.28 3.92
C ASP A 705 25.73 -31.46 3.09
N TYR A 706 26.90 -31.25 3.70
CA TYR A 706 28.22 -31.49 3.13
C TYR A 706 28.87 -32.79 3.70
N PHE A 707 28.07 -33.71 4.22
CA PHE A 707 28.52 -34.96 4.80
C PHE A 707 29.59 -34.79 5.90
N THR A 708 29.49 -33.67 6.64
CA THR A 708 30.43 -33.31 7.71
C THR A 708 29.69 -33.23 9.04
N GLY A 709 30.19 -33.98 10.05
CA GLY A 709 29.59 -34.00 11.37
C GLY A 709 30.20 -35.05 12.28
N GLY A 710 29.74 -35.12 13.52
CA GLY A 710 30.14 -36.11 14.54
C GLY A 710 29.14 -37.26 14.60
N VAL A 711 29.55 -38.45 14.18
CA VAL A 711 28.69 -39.64 14.28
C VAL A 711 28.31 -39.88 15.74
N GLY A 712 26.99 -39.96 16.01
CA GLY A 712 26.42 -40.05 17.34
C GLY A 712 26.10 -38.74 18.03
N SER A 713 26.26 -37.57 17.33
CA SER A 713 25.67 -36.32 17.80
C SER A 713 24.15 -36.43 17.81
N VAL A 714 23.51 -36.02 18.92
CA VAL A 714 22.06 -36.12 19.12
C VAL A 714 21.49 -34.74 19.48
N LEU A 715 20.49 -34.33 18.73
CA LEU A 715 19.65 -33.15 19.02
C LEU A 715 18.22 -33.64 19.30
N LEU A 716 17.69 -33.26 20.45
CA LEU A 716 16.27 -33.41 20.77
C LEU A 716 15.59 -32.04 20.57
N LEU A 717 14.43 -32.06 19.93
CA LEU A 717 13.59 -30.87 19.70
C LEU A 717 12.20 -31.14 20.23
N ASP A 718 11.63 -30.15 20.94
CA ASP A 718 10.34 -30.32 21.60
C ASP A 718 9.58 -29.01 21.69
N GLU A 719 8.24 -29.09 21.61
CA GLU A 719 7.28 -28.00 21.86
C GLU A 719 7.66 -26.69 21.16
N PHE A 720 7.80 -26.71 19.83
CA PHE A 720 7.97 -25.51 19.06
C PHE A 720 6.67 -24.70 19.04
N GLU A 721 6.82 -23.39 18.97
CA GLU A 721 5.71 -22.41 18.98
C GLU A 721 6.09 -21.21 18.12
N LEU A 722 5.13 -20.69 17.36
CA LEU A 722 5.25 -19.42 16.62
C LEU A 722 4.77 -18.27 17.50
N VAL A 723 5.64 -17.32 17.75
CA VAL A 723 5.33 -16.14 18.59
C VAL A 723 4.82 -15.02 17.70
N TYR A 724 3.61 -14.52 17.95
CA TYR A 724 2.98 -13.41 17.24
C TYR A 724 2.76 -12.19 18.12
N ASP A 725 2.75 -12.36 19.44
CA ASP A 725 2.50 -11.27 20.37
C ASP A 725 3.83 -10.65 20.82
N PRO A 726 4.03 -9.32 20.56
CA PRO A 726 5.23 -8.63 21.06
C PRO A 726 5.41 -8.73 22.57
N ALA A 727 4.30 -8.82 23.34
CA ALA A 727 4.36 -8.93 24.80
C ALA A 727 5.00 -10.23 25.30
N GLU A 728 5.14 -11.23 24.43
CA GLU A 728 5.79 -12.51 24.75
C GLU A 728 7.30 -12.51 24.49
N LEU A 729 7.84 -11.43 23.96
CA LEU A 729 9.26 -11.23 23.69
C LEU A 729 9.87 -10.27 24.70
N THR A 730 11.17 -10.43 24.95
CA THR A 730 11.94 -9.38 25.62
C THR A 730 12.13 -8.19 24.69
N ASP A 731 12.47 -7.02 25.24
CA ASP A 731 12.76 -5.83 24.43
C ASP A 731 13.90 -6.10 23.43
N GLU A 732 14.95 -6.85 23.84
CA GLU A 732 16.07 -7.20 22.96
C GLU A 732 15.62 -8.12 21.81
N GLU A 733 14.78 -9.11 22.09
CA GLU A 733 14.23 -10.01 21.06
C GLU A 733 13.32 -9.25 20.08
N TYR A 734 12.46 -8.35 20.58
CA TYR A 734 11.61 -7.53 19.75
C TYR A 734 12.42 -6.55 18.87
N GLU A 735 13.43 -5.89 19.44
CA GLU A 735 14.34 -5.01 18.68
C GLU A 735 15.08 -5.77 17.57
N ALA A 736 15.49 -7.01 17.85
CA ALA A 736 16.18 -7.85 16.86
C ALA A 736 15.30 -8.13 15.63
N VAL A 737 13.98 -8.34 15.81
CA VAL A 737 13.03 -8.59 14.70
C VAL A 737 13.07 -7.46 13.66
N PHE A 738 13.14 -6.21 14.11
CA PHE A 738 13.07 -5.00 13.26
C PHE A 738 14.43 -4.30 13.08
N SER A 739 15.54 -4.96 13.40
CA SER A 739 16.88 -4.35 13.40
C SER A 739 17.32 -3.77 12.05
N ASN A 740 16.73 -4.21 10.94
CA ASN A 740 16.99 -3.65 9.61
C ASN A 740 16.21 -2.35 9.29
N PHE A 741 15.27 -1.93 10.14
CA PHE A 741 14.32 -0.83 9.87
C PHE A 741 14.37 0.27 10.94
N ARG A 742 15.26 0.16 11.91
CA ARG A 742 15.43 1.12 13.01
C ARG A 742 16.75 1.86 12.98
#